data_18dfef88d0cc7c1450f9880c3f23906e
#
_entry.id   18dfef88d0cc7c1450f9880c3f23906e
#
_cell.length_a   1.000
_cell.length_b   1.000
_cell.length_c   1.000
_cell.angle_alpha   90.00
_cell.angle_beta   90.00
_cell.angle_gamma   90.00
#
_symmetry.space_group_name_H-M   'P 1'
#
loop_
_entity.id
_entity.type
_entity.pdbx_description
1 polymer ?
#
loop_
_entity_poly.entity_id
_entity_poly.type
_entity_poly.pdbx_seq_one_letter_code
_entity_poly.pdbx_strand_id
1 'polypeptide(L)'
;MQLKKLALSIAALAALGACGTAGAYTNHEEQIIVHPFQWTYDMIADECEEVLGPNGFDGVQISQPAEHIDRRDVWWAAYQPVNFNNFTTMTGNEKQLRSMIKRCNAAGVKVYADAVFNNRANAGNKGLGGSYYDARTFNYPDLEPSDFHDLGCYINYADRDSIWECARNGMPDIAVEREETQVKIANYLKNLMSMGVYGFRIDAAKHMPPEAISGILAKAGNPLSYLDVRGSAGEAVLAGDYTNIPNTVVTEYSYGSAMKSNIINPKGLVDMKDGWFNVNSDGAETFIVNFDEERATGSGLINYKLSPRYSLSQSFLVAWPYGKIRQVYSGYKFSEHDPAGPFGDARCTGGWNCEHRVSMVMNAVGFARATRGYGVSYKGASDDGKVIWFTRGDKGFYVMNSGDQPIKWTFDTHMPDGKYCEILQQHGKCDGQQITVKNGKAEIMVYDKSAAAICIDDSNRGFCGVDLVPPVTKELYFTGTTNNWNFTKFDYDAEKRVYTLKLHLTGEGDANGPQRFKLTTSPDWKHTIYGDATDFKICLDEVKCPDIVISEKGDVVLTVSLDDNLWKLDNGDEPGCNPSVDALYFAGTTNSWTHEPMSFDYQSCKWKVDLNLTGDGDNNGSQRFKVTTAPNWNGKVYGTAGGNKLCSNQANCGDV
;
A
#
# COMPACT_ATOMS: atom_id res chain seq x y z
N MET A 1 68.06 -9.99 -10.71
CA MET A 1 67.36 -8.72 -10.84
C MET A 1 65.88 -9.08 -10.94
N GLN A 2 65.19 -9.22 -9.82
CA GLN A 2 63.76 -9.47 -9.72
C GLN A 2 63.22 -8.68 -8.55
N LEU A 3 62.29 -7.75 -8.86
CA LEU A 3 61.57 -6.97 -7.86
C LEU A 3 60.41 -7.80 -7.27
N LYS A 4 60.46 -8.02 -5.95
CA LYS A 4 59.34 -8.59 -5.19
C LYS A 4 58.38 -7.46 -4.81
N LYS A 5 57.12 -7.62 -5.17
CA LYS A 5 56.01 -6.81 -4.67
C LYS A 5 55.64 -7.24 -3.27
N LEU A 6 55.70 -6.29 -2.32
CA LEU A 6 55.22 -6.44 -0.96
C LEU A 6 53.74 -6.08 -0.91
N ALA A 7 52.87 -7.00 -0.51
CA ALA A 7 51.46 -6.72 -0.21
C ALA A 7 51.36 -6.41 1.29
N LEU A 8 50.89 -5.21 1.62
CA LEU A 8 50.57 -4.79 2.97
C LEU A 8 49.14 -5.19 3.31
N SER A 9 48.96 -6.12 4.24
CA SER A 9 47.67 -6.44 4.83
C SER A 9 47.43 -5.55 6.04
N ILE A 10 46.43 -4.70 6.01
CA ILE A 10 45.96 -3.92 7.14
C ILE A 10 44.90 -4.76 7.87
N ALA A 11 45.24 -5.27 9.04
CA ALA A 11 44.27 -5.88 9.93
C ALA A 11 43.64 -4.77 10.79
N ALA A 12 42.35 -4.52 10.60
CA ALA A 12 41.59 -3.67 11.51
C ALA A 12 41.11 -4.51 12.70
N LEU A 13 41.62 -4.19 13.89
CA LEU A 13 41.08 -4.70 15.15
C LEU A 13 39.73 -4.05 15.42
N ALA A 14 38.67 -4.86 15.36
CA ALA A 14 37.36 -4.46 15.86
C ALA A 14 37.32 -4.77 17.36
N ALA A 15 37.14 -3.73 18.17
CA ALA A 15 36.86 -3.86 19.59
C ALA A 15 35.42 -4.40 19.77
N LEU A 16 35.28 -5.64 20.21
CA LEU A 16 34.01 -6.23 20.63
C LEU A 16 33.61 -5.69 21.99
N GLY A 17 32.74 -4.70 22.01
CA GLY A 17 31.94 -4.37 23.17
C GLY A 17 30.76 -5.36 23.23
N ALA A 18 30.78 -6.26 24.21
CA ALA A 18 29.63 -7.15 24.45
C ALA A 18 28.47 -6.34 25.04
N CYS A 19 27.54 -5.94 24.19
CA CYS A 19 26.22 -5.52 24.61
C CYS A 19 25.27 -6.70 24.39
N GLY A 20 24.50 -7.09 25.43
CA GLY A 20 23.66 -8.27 25.42
C GLY A 20 22.65 -8.23 24.25
N THR A 21 22.75 -9.19 23.38
CA THR A 21 21.83 -9.37 22.25
C THR A 21 20.50 -9.95 22.73
N ALA A 22 19.52 -9.07 22.95
CA ALA A 22 18.14 -9.51 22.71
C ALA A 22 18.06 -9.86 21.23
N GLY A 23 17.62 -11.08 20.89
CA GLY A 23 17.62 -11.59 19.52
C GLY A 23 16.89 -10.65 18.57
N ALA A 24 17.63 -10.03 17.67
CA ALA A 24 17.09 -9.13 16.69
C ALA A 24 16.46 -9.96 15.55
N TYR A 25 15.16 -9.84 15.38
CA TYR A 25 14.49 -10.24 14.16
C TYR A 25 14.98 -9.34 13.02
N THR A 26 15.68 -9.89 12.06
CA THR A 26 16.11 -9.18 10.85
C THR A 26 15.45 -9.82 9.63
N ASN A 27 14.13 -9.74 9.51
CA ASN A 27 13.46 -10.26 8.33
C ASN A 27 13.31 -9.14 7.28
N HIS A 28 14.26 -9.07 6.35
CA HIS A 28 14.24 -8.11 5.24
C HIS A 28 13.13 -8.36 4.20
N GLU A 29 12.41 -9.49 4.30
CA GLU A 29 11.34 -9.90 3.38
C GLU A 29 9.93 -9.71 3.98
N GLU A 30 9.81 -8.98 5.09
CA GLU A 30 8.50 -8.69 5.69
C GLU A 30 7.56 -8.07 4.65
N GLN A 31 6.34 -8.57 4.59
CA GLN A 31 5.31 -8.04 3.69
C GLN A 31 4.04 -7.71 4.48
N ILE A 32 3.45 -6.58 4.15
CA ILE A 32 2.15 -6.16 4.68
C ILE A 32 1.16 -6.21 3.53
N ILE A 33 0.18 -7.09 3.65
CA ILE A 33 -0.82 -7.31 2.62
C ILE A 33 -2.23 -6.98 3.15
N VAL A 34 -3.13 -6.67 2.24
CA VAL A 34 -4.55 -6.46 2.57
C VAL A 34 -5.38 -7.59 1.97
N HIS A 35 -6.35 -8.10 2.74
CA HIS A 35 -7.39 -8.98 2.22
C HIS A 35 -8.75 -8.28 2.22
N PRO A 36 -9.13 -7.61 1.11
CA PRO A 36 -10.45 -7.02 0.93
C PRO A 36 -11.42 -8.13 0.50
N PHE A 37 -11.99 -8.82 1.50
CA PHE A 37 -12.77 -10.04 1.27
C PHE A 37 -13.98 -9.80 0.38
N GLN A 38 -14.07 -10.54 -0.73
CA GLN A 38 -15.15 -10.50 -1.74
C GLN A 38 -15.31 -9.16 -2.49
N TRP A 39 -14.33 -8.29 -2.48
CA TRP A 39 -14.33 -7.14 -3.38
C TRP A 39 -14.26 -7.59 -4.84
N THR A 40 -14.94 -6.86 -5.72
CA THR A 40 -14.84 -7.11 -7.16
C THR A 40 -13.44 -6.79 -7.68
N TYR A 41 -13.04 -7.40 -8.79
CA TYR A 41 -11.72 -7.15 -9.39
C TYR A 41 -11.51 -5.67 -9.74
N ASP A 42 -12.56 -4.99 -10.22
CA ASP A 42 -12.47 -3.56 -10.55
C ASP A 42 -12.24 -2.71 -9.28
N MET A 43 -12.97 -3.01 -8.19
CA MET A 43 -12.74 -2.33 -6.89
C MET A 43 -11.32 -2.54 -6.37
N ILE A 44 -10.77 -3.77 -6.48
CA ILE A 44 -9.40 -4.07 -6.04
C ILE A 44 -8.38 -3.33 -6.92
N ALA A 45 -8.61 -3.29 -8.24
CA ALA A 45 -7.73 -2.56 -9.14
C ALA A 45 -7.63 -1.07 -8.77
N ASP A 46 -8.79 -0.46 -8.53
CA ASP A 46 -8.89 0.93 -8.09
C ASP A 46 -8.21 1.15 -6.74
N GLU A 47 -8.38 0.21 -5.82
CA GLU A 47 -7.76 0.28 -4.50
C GLU A 47 -6.24 0.16 -4.57
N CYS A 48 -5.72 -0.70 -5.45
CA CYS A 48 -4.29 -0.82 -5.68
C CYS A 48 -3.67 0.51 -6.15
N GLU A 49 -4.32 1.18 -7.11
CA GLU A 49 -3.82 2.42 -7.71
C GLU A 49 -3.97 3.62 -6.79
N GLU A 50 -5.11 3.70 -6.06
CA GLU A 50 -5.48 4.91 -5.33
C GLU A 50 -5.06 4.87 -3.85
N VAL A 51 -4.92 3.67 -3.26
CA VAL A 51 -4.68 3.52 -1.83
C VAL A 51 -3.49 2.63 -1.52
N LEU A 52 -3.50 1.36 -1.98
CA LEU A 52 -2.51 0.39 -1.51
C LEU A 52 -1.10 0.72 -1.99
N GLY A 53 -0.93 0.99 -3.28
CA GLY A 53 0.36 1.37 -3.86
C GLY A 53 0.91 2.66 -3.25
N PRO A 54 0.16 3.79 -3.30
CA PRO A 54 0.58 5.06 -2.70
C PRO A 54 0.93 4.97 -1.21
N ASN A 55 0.23 4.14 -0.44
CA ASN A 55 0.50 3.96 0.99
C ASN A 55 1.46 2.81 1.29
N GLY A 56 2.04 2.19 0.25
CA GLY A 56 3.16 1.25 0.39
C GLY A 56 2.79 -0.11 0.95
N PHE A 57 1.55 -0.56 0.79
CA PHE A 57 1.22 -1.96 1.02
C PHE A 57 1.97 -2.84 0.02
N ASP A 58 2.51 -3.96 0.48
CA ASP A 58 3.33 -4.84 -0.36
C ASP A 58 2.46 -5.75 -1.26
N GLY A 59 1.20 -5.99 -0.88
CA GLY A 59 0.32 -6.83 -1.67
C GLY A 59 -1.15 -6.82 -1.26
N VAL A 60 -1.94 -7.50 -2.08
CA VAL A 60 -3.38 -7.72 -1.88
C VAL A 60 -3.72 -9.20 -2.10
N GLN A 61 -4.47 -9.79 -1.17
CA GLN A 61 -5.08 -11.11 -1.37
C GLN A 61 -6.43 -10.93 -2.04
N ILE A 62 -6.67 -11.66 -3.11
CA ILE A 62 -7.96 -11.74 -3.80
C ILE A 62 -8.68 -13.04 -3.45
N SER A 63 -10.01 -13.02 -3.50
CA SER A 63 -10.81 -14.23 -3.41
C SER A 63 -10.47 -15.21 -4.53
N GLN A 64 -10.76 -16.48 -4.33
CA GLN A 64 -10.51 -17.59 -5.24
C GLN A 64 -10.99 -17.27 -6.68
N PRO A 65 -10.11 -17.30 -7.69
CA PRO A 65 -10.44 -16.81 -9.03
C PRO A 65 -11.00 -17.86 -10.00
N ALA A 66 -11.00 -19.15 -9.66
CA ALA A 66 -11.57 -20.17 -10.52
C ALA A 66 -13.10 -20.18 -10.45
N GLU A 67 -13.75 -20.64 -11.52
CA GLU A 67 -15.20 -20.80 -11.56
C GLU A 67 -15.71 -21.62 -10.38
N HIS A 68 -16.70 -21.10 -9.67
CA HIS A 68 -17.34 -21.75 -8.55
C HIS A 68 -18.84 -22.00 -8.84
N ILE A 69 -19.56 -22.63 -7.92
CA ILE A 69 -21.00 -22.91 -8.04
C ILE A 69 -21.80 -21.66 -8.41
N ASP A 70 -22.91 -21.85 -9.15
CA ASP A 70 -23.79 -20.75 -9.60
C ASP A 70 -24.65 -20.21 -8.45
N ARG A 71 -23.96 -19.60 -7.45
CA ARG A 71 -24.55 -18.89 -6.31
C ARG A 71 -23.79 -17.62 -6.03
N ARG A 72 -24.52 -16.51 -5.82
CA ARG A 72 -23.97 -15.19 -5.49
C ARG A 72 -24.46 -14.64 -4.15
N ASP A 73 -25.35 -15.38 -3.50
CA ASP A 73 -26.01 -14.98 -2.27
C ASP A 73 -25.23 -15.41 -1.00
N VAL A 74 -24.28 -16.33 -1.16
CA VAL A 74 -23.50 -16.87 -0.04
C VAL A 74 -22.00 -16.77 -0.33
N TRP A 75 -21.24 -16.32 0.66
CA TRP A 75 -19.78 -16.12 0.53
C TRP A 75 -19.00 -17.42 0.29
N TRP A 76 -19.43 -18.52 0.93
CA TRP A 76 -18.75 -19.81 0.84
C TRP A 76 -18.89 -20.47 -0.53
N ALA A 77 -19.72 -19.96 -1.41
CA ALA A 77 -19.80 -20.44 -2.80
C ALA A 77 -18.46 -20.32 -3.52
N ALA A 78 -17.64 -19.33 -3.21
CA ALA A 78 -16.28 -19.19 -3.74
C ALA A 78 -15.37 -20.38 -3.39
N TYR A 79 -15.64 -21.07 -2.30
CA TYR A 79 -14.86 -22.24 -1.82
C TYR A 79 -15.41 -23.57 -2.33
N GLN A 80 -16.28 -23.54 -3.34
CA GLN A 80 -16.77 -24.70 -4.08
C GLN A 80 -16.39 -24.58 -5.58
N PRO A 81 -15.11 -24.74 -5.93
CA PRO A 81 -14.65 -24.58 -7.31
C PRO A 81 -15.18 -25.68 -8.23
N VAL A 82 -15.51 -25.29 -9.47
CA VAL A 82 -16.07 -26.16 -10.52
C VAL A 82 -15.07 -26.41 -11.63
N ASN A 83 -14.33 -25.39 -12.06
CA ASN A 83 -13.47 -25.47 -13.23
C ASN A 83 -12.26 -24.52 -13.09
N PHE A 84 -11.05 -25.08 -13.04
CA PHE A 84 -9.79 -24.31 -12.94
C PHE A 84 -9.42 -23.57 -14.23
N ASN A 85 -10.05 -23.92 -15.35
CA ASN A 85 -9.80 -23.31 -16.66
C ASN A 85 -10.78 -22.16 -16.98
N ASN A 86 -11.71 -21.85 -16.09
CA ASN A 86 -12.67 -20.78 -16.22
C ASN A 86 -12.56 -19.81 -15.03
N PHE A 87 -12.42 -18.52 -15.31
CA PHE A 87 -12.22 -17.46 -14.29
C PHE A 87 -13.44 -16.55 -14.13
N THR A 88 -14.63 -17.11 -14.31
CA THR A 88 -15.88 -16.41 -14.03
C THR A 88 -16.34 -16.70 -12.61
N THR A 89 -16.31 -15.67 -11.77
CA THR A 89 -16.63 -15.75 -10.33
C THR A 89 -17.63 -14.68 -9.91
N MET A 90 -18.07 -14.70 -8.67
CA MET A 90 -18.90 -13.62 -8.11
C MET A 90 -18.17 -12.27 -8.06
N THR A 91 -16.84 -12.25 -8.10
CA THR A 91 -16.04 -11.03 -8.04
C THR A 91 -15.70 -10.46 -9.41
N GLY A 92 -15.98 -11.19 -10.49
CA GLY A 92 -15.77 -10.73 -11.86
C GLY A 92 -15.44 -11.86 -12.84
N ASN A 93 -15.03 -11.48 -14.05
CA ASN A 93 -14.63 -12.39 -15.12
C ASN A 93 -13.13 -12.32 -15.41
N GLU A 94 -12.64 -13.18 -16.32
CA GLU A 94 -11.21 -13.26 -16.66
C GLU A 94 -10.62 -11.92 -17.16
N LYS A 95 -11.38 -11.16 -17.97
CA LYS A 95 -10.90 -9.85 -18.47
C LYS A 95 -10.67 -8.88 -17.32
N GLN A 96 -11.59 -8.83 -16.37
CA GLN A 96 -11.48 -7.99 -15.18
C GLN A 96 -10.34 -8.49 -14.26
N LEU A 97 -10.21 -9.81 -14.07
CA LEU A 97 -9.09 -10.41 -13.33
C LEU A 97 -7.72 -9.99 -13.90
N ARG A 98 -7.53 -10.15 -15.23
CA ARG A 98 -6.28 -9.75 -15.91
C ARG A 98 -6.02 -8.25 -15.81
N SER A 99 -7.07 -7.44 -15.95
CA SER A 99 -6.97 -5.97 -15.80
C SER A 99 -6.55 -5.60 -14.38
N MET A 100 -7.19 -6.16 -13.38
CA MET A 100 -6.88 -5.91 -11.95
C MET A 100 -5.44 -6.30 -11.63
N ILE A 101 -4.99 -7.51 -12.01
CA ILE A 101 -3.61 -7.97 -11.76
C ILE A 101 -2.60 -7.01 -12.40
N LYS A 102 -2.82 -6.60 -13.65
CA LYS A 102 -1.95 -5.66 -14.34
C LYS A 102 -1.87 -4.32 -13.63
N ARG A 103 -3.01 -3.77 -13.20
CA ARG A 103 -3.10 -2.47 -12.52
C ARG A 103 -2.47 -2.49 -11.13
N CYS A 104 -2.74 -3.53 -10.34
CA CYS A 104 -2.10 -3.71 -9.04
C CYS A 104 -0.58 -3.82 -9.16
N ASN A 105 -0.08 -4.67 -10.08
CA ASN A 105 1.36 -4.81 -10.31
C ASN A 105 2.01 -3.49 -10.77
N ALA A 106 1.32 -2.72 -11.62
CA ALA A 106 1.80 -1.39 -12.05
C ALA A 106 1.86 -0.40 -10.89
N ALA A 107 0.95 -0.51 -9.92
CA ALA A 107 0.96 0.27 -8.68
C ALA A 107 1.98 -0.25 -7.62
N GLY A 108 2.77 -1.27 -7.94
CA GLY A 108 3.74 -1.87 -7.02
C GLY A 108 3.11 -2.82 -5.97
N VAL A 109 1.84 -3.18 -6.14
CA VAL A 109 1.09 -4.06 -5.22
C VAL A 109 1.05 -5.47 -5.78
N LYS A 110 1.68 -6.42 -5.09
CA LYS A 110 1.69 -7.84 -5.47
C LYS A 110 0.32 -8.47 -5.28
N VAL A 111 -0.11 -9.32 -6.21
CA VAL A 111 -1.40 -10.01 -6.12
C VAL A 111 -1.20 -11.43 -5.62
N TYR A 112 -1.85 -11.77 -4.51
CA TYR A 112 -1.94 -13.11 -3.96
C TYR A 112 -3.34 -13.67 -4.24
N ALA A 113 -3.44 -14.83 -4.90
CA ALA A 113 -4.72 -15.47 -5.16
C ALA A 113 -5.01 -16.55 -4.13
N ASP A 114 -6.24 -16.60 -3.64
CA ASP A 114 -6.72 -17.74 -2.85
C ASP A 114 -6.87 -18.95 -3.78
N ALA A 115 -6.16 -20.06 -3.51
CA ALA A 115 -6.11 -21.25 -4.32
C ALA A 115 -6.78 -22.42 -3.60
N VAL A 116 -7.99 -22.75 -4.04
CA VAL A 116 -8.83 -23.80 -3.46
C VAL A 116 -8.71 -25.05 -4.30
N PHE A 117 -7.86 -25.99 -3.90
CA PHE A 117 -7.65 -27.26 -4.63
C PHE A 117 -7.60 -28.50 -3.74
N ASN A 118 -8.04 -28.40 -2.49
CA ASN A 118 -8.31 -29.58 -1.67
C ASN A 118 -9.59 -30.29 -2.12
N ASN A 119 -10.61 -29.53 -2.51
CA ASN A 119 -11.94 -30.07 -2.81
C ASN A 119 -12.57 -29.45 -4.05
N ARG A 120 -13.65 -30.08 -4.50
CA ARG A 120 -14.55 -29.58 -5.53
C ARG A 120 -15.97 -29.34 -5.00
N ALA A 121 -16.76 -28.65 -5.81
CA ALA A 121 -18.14 -28.31 -5.53
C ALA A 121 -19.02 -29.55 -5.32
N ASN A 122 -19.92 -29.49 -4.32
CA ASN A 122 -20.96 -30.51 -4.12
C ASN A 122 -22.38 -29.93 -4.17
N ALA A 123 -22.53 -28.62 -4.19
CA ALA A 123 -23.83 -27.95 -4.16
C ALA A 123 -24.29 -27.56 -5.59
N GLY A 124 -25.34 -28.18 -6.08
CA GLY A 124 -25.82 -27.96 -7.44
C GLY A 124 -25.17 -28.87 -8.49
N ASN A 125 -25.15 -28.41 -9.74
CA ASN A 125 -24.57 -29.13 -10.88
C ASN A 125 -24.04 -28.19 -11.97
N LYS A 126 -23.99 -26.89 -11.70
CA LYS A 126 -23.60 -25.86 -12.65
C LYS A 126 -22.75 -24.79 -12.00
N GLY A 127 -21.68 -24.40 -12.67
CA GLY A 127 -20.83 -23.27 -12.29
C GLY A 127 -21.36 -21.95 -12.83
N LEU A 128 -20.90 -20.85 -12.21
CA LEU A 128 -21.30 -19.48 -12.53
C LEU A 128 -20.91 -19.07 -13.96
N GLY A 129 -19.83 -19.62 -14.49
CA GLY A 129 -19.37 -19.42 -15.87
C GLY A 129 -20.00 -20.35 -16.90
N GLY A 130 -20.93 -21.21 -16.46
CA GLY A 130 -21.71 -22.10 -17.32
C GLY A 130 -21.21 -23.53 -17.42
N SER A 131 -20.13 -23.90 -16.74
CA SER A 131 -19.64 -25.29 -16.69
C SER A 131 -20.61 -26.18 -15.94
N TYR A 132 -20.79 -27.43 -16.42
CA TYR A 132 -21.59 -28.44 -15.72
C TYR A 132 -20.67 -29.46 -15.04
N TYR A 133 -21.12 -29.98 -13.89
CA TYR A 133 -20.41 -31.01 -13.12
C TYR A 133 -21.40 -31.94 -12.43
N ASP A 134 -20.91 -33.13 -12.04
CA ASP A 134 -21.63 -34.07 -11.21
C ASP A 134 -20.73 -34.57 -10.06
N ALA A 135 -21.00 -34.04 -8.87
CA ALA A 135 -20.25 -34.38 -7.66
C ALA A 135 -20.37 -35.86 -7.25
N ARG A 136 -21.47 -36.53 -7.63
CA ARG A 136 -21.73 -37.94 -7.27
C ARG A 136 -20.88 -38.90 -8.07
N THR A 137 -20.51 -38.53 -9.28
CA THR A 137 -19.69 -39.31 -10.21
C THR A 137 -18.28 -38.73 -10.36
N PHE A 138 -17.93 -37.71 -9.55
CA PHE A 138 -16.64 -36.98 -9.61
C PHE A 138 -16.31 -36.46 -11.03
N ASN A 139 -17.32 -36.07 -11.79
CA ASN A 139 -17.15 -35.60 -13.16
C ASN A 139 -17.14 -34.06 -13.18
N TYR A 140 -15.97 -33.48 -13.41
CA TYR A 140 -15.73 -32.04 -13.53
C TYR A 140 -15.10 -31.70 -14.88
N PRO A 141 -15.20 -30.43 -15.36
CA PRO A 141 -14.69 -30.07 -16.69
C PRO A 141 -13.19 -30.30 -16.88
N ASP A 142 -12.42 -30.32 -15.80
CA ASP A 142 -10.95 -30.32 -15.78
C ASP A 142 -10.34 -31.40 -14.89
N LEU A 143 -11.17 -32.15 -14.15
CA LEU A 143 -10.76 -33.31 -13.33
C LEU A 143 -11.67 -34.51 -13.62
N GLU A 144 -11.08 -35.68 -13.57
CA GLU A 144 -11.73 -36.97 -13.80
C GLU A 144 -11.94 -37.72 -12.49
N PRO A 145 -12.78 -38.76 -12.43
CA PRO A 145 -13.00 -39.54 -11.21
C PRO A 145 -11.71 -40.11 -10.59
N SER A 146 -10.69 -40.37 -11.41
CA SER A 146 -9.37 -40.83 -10.94
C SER A 146 -8.57 -39.76 -10.20
N ASP A 147 -9.01 -38.49 -10.20
CA ASP A 147 -8.36 -37.41 -9.46
C ASP A 147 -8.90 -37.26 -8.04
N PHE A 148 -9.83 -38.11 -7.59
CA PHE A 148 -10.52 -37.97 -6.32
C PHE A 148 -10.34 -39.19 -5.41
N HIS A 149 -10.43 -38.98 -4.09
CA HIS A 149 -10.66 -40.02 -3.12
C HIS A 149 -12.15 -40.37 -3.08
N ASP A 150 -12.46 -41.67 -3.13
CA ASP A 150 -13.84 -42.19 -3.03
C ASP A 150 -13.94 -43.16 -1.85
N LEU A 151 -13.66 -42.67 -0.64
CA LEU A 151 -13.59 -43.50 0.56
C LEU A 151 -14.90 -43.50 1.39
N GLY A 152 -15.81 -42.53 1.14
CA GLY A 152 -17.07 -42.40 1.89
C GLY A 152 -16.89 -42.18 3.39
N CYS A 153 -15.73 -41.68 3.82
CA CYS A 153 -15.38 -41.49 5.21
C CYS A 153 -15.62 -40.06 5.71
N TYR A 154 -15.70 -39.93 7.05
CA TYR A 154 -15.76 -38.64 7.74
C TYR A 154 -14.41 -38.34 8.40
N ILE A 155 -14.02 -37.06 8.42
CA ILE A 155 -12.79 -36.60 9.04
C ILE A 155 -12.79 -36.87 10.55
N ASN A 156 -11.77 -37.56 11.03
CA ASN A 156 -11.40 -37.71 12.43
C ASN A 156 -10.09 -36.91 12.66
N TYR A 157 -10.17 -35.78 13.34
CA TYR A 157 -8.99 -34.91 13.53
C TYR A 157 -7.89 -35.53 14.42
N ALA A 158 -8.13 -36.67 15.09
CA ALA A 158 -7.11 -37.44 15.80
C ALA A 158 -6.37 -38.47 14.89
N ASP A 159 -6.76 -38.55 13.61
CA ASP A 159 -6.22 -39.50 12.63
C ASP A 159 -5.75 -38.73 11.38
N ARG A 160 -4.47 -38.81 11.09
CA ARG A 160 -3.80 -38.07 10.02
C ARG A 160 -4.31 -38.47 8.64
N ASP A 161 -4.46 -39.75 8.38
CA ASP A 161 -4.90 -40.24 7.06
C ASP A 161 -6.37 -39.82 6.82
N SER A 162 -7.18 -39.89 7.86
CA SER A 162 -8.56 -39.39 7.79
C SER A 162 -8.66 -37.89 7.49
N ILE A 163 -7.71 -37.07 7.97
CA ILE A 163 -7.67 -35.63 7.69
C ILE A 163 -7.35 -35.38 6.21
N TRP A 164 -6.48 -36.20 5.61
CA TRP A 164 -5.95 -36.02 4.28
C TRP A 164 -6.75 -36.69 3.16
N GLU A 165 -7.58 -37.71 3.49
CA GLU A 165 -8.25 -38.53 2.49
C GLU A 165 -9.78 -38.50 2.58
N CYS A 166 -10.35 -38.00 3.68
CA CYS A 166 -11.79 -37.98 3.85
C CYS A 166 -12.39 -36.62 3.45
N ALA A 167 -13.55 -36.68 2.83
CA ALA A 167 -14.28 -35.52 2.32
C ALA A 167 -14.64 -34.50 3.40
N ARG A 168 -14.13 -33.27 3.30
CA ARG A 168 -14.48 -32.14 4.14
C ARG A 168 -15.90 -31.65 3.81
N ASN A 169 -16.81 -31.69 4.77
CA ASN A 169 -18.21 -31.29 4.59
C ASN A 169 -18.92 -31.99 3.42
N GLY A 170 -18.52 -33.21 3.07
CA GLY A 170 -19.06 -34.00 1.97
C GLY A 170 -18.72 -33.47 0.57
N MET A 171 -17.78 -32.54 0.46
CA MET A 171 -17.25 -32.07 -0.83
C MET A 171 -16.28 -33.13 -1.40
N PRO A 172 -16.33 -33.43 -2.71
CA PRO A 172 -15.37 -34.32 -3.33
C PRO A 172 -13.93 -33.91 -3.04
N ASP A 173 -13.20 -34.80 -2.39
CA ASP A 173 -11.83 -34.60 -1.96
C ASP A 173 -10.86 -34.95 -3.08
N ILE A 174 -9.94 -34.05 -3.41
CA ILE A 174 -8.99 -34.23 -4.52
C ILE A 174 -7.78 -35.01 -4.03
N ALA A 175 -7.45 -36.12 -4.73
CA ALA A 175 -6.29 -36.96 -4.45
C ALA A 175 -4.99 -36.24 -4.90
N VAL A 176 -4.61 -35.22 -4.13
CA VAL A 176 -3.50 -34.31 -4.43
C VAL A 176 -2.12 -34.96 -4.36
N GLU A 177 -1.99 -36.15 -3.78
CA GLU A 177 -0.77 -36.94 -3.73
C GLU A 177 -0.45 -37.62 -5.08
N ARG A 178 -1.44 -37.73 -6.02
CA ARG A 178 -1.28 -38.38 -7.32
C ARG A 178 -0.56 -37.45 -8.30
N GLU A 179 0.45 -37.97 -8.97
CA GLU A 179 1.32 -37.19 -9.85
C GLU A 179 0.54 -36.48 -10.97
N GLU A 180 -0.43 -37.14 -11.60
CA GLU A 180 -1.24 -36.58 -12.68
C GLU A 180 -2.14 -35.44 -12.18
N THR A 181 -2.73 -35.61 -11.02
CA THR A 181 -3.55 -34.59 -10.33
C THR A 181 -2.69 -33.37 -9.98
N GLN A 182 -1.48 -33.57 -9.45
CA GLN A 182 -0.52 -32.51 -9.16
C GLN A 182 -0.19 -31.69 -10.41
N VAL A 183 0.00 -32.33 -11.56
CA VAL A 183 0.28 -31.64 -12.84
C VAL A 183 -0.90 -30.74 -13.23
N LYS A 184 -2.15 -31.23 -13.10
CA LYS A 184 -3.36 -30.45 -13.41
C LYS A 184 -3.47 -29.21 -12.51
N ILE A 185 -3.27 -29.37 -11.21
CA ILE A 185 -3.30 -28.27 -10.23
C ILE A 185 -2.14 -27.29 -10.50
N ALA A 186 -0.93 -27.78 -10.71
CA ALA A 186 0.23 -26.92 -11.02
C ALA A 186 0.02 -26.11 -12.31
N ASN A 187 -0.66 -26.64 -13.31
CA ASN A 187 -1.01 -25.90 -14.52
C ASN A 187 -2.01 -24.76 -14.25
N TYR A 188 -2.97 -24.98 -13.36
CA TYR A 188 -3.86 -23.92 -12.89
C TYR A 188 -3.06 -22.77 -12.22
N LEU A 189 -2.16 -23.09 -11.29
CA LEU A 189 -1.31 -22.10 -10.65
C LEU A 189 -0.41 -21.37 -11.66
N LYS A 190 0.22 -22.09 -12.61
CA LYS A 190 1.02 -21.49 -13.70
C LYS A 190 0.20 -20.54 -14.57
N ASN A 191 -1.05 -20.88 -14.86
CA ASN A 191 -1.94 -20.02 -15.64
C ASN A 191 -2.16 -18.69 -14.90
N LEU A 192 -2.47 -18.72 -13.61
CA LEU A 192 -2.59 -17.51 -12.79
C LEU A 192 -1.29 -16.70 -12.71
N MET A 193 -0.14 -17.37 -12.53
CA MET A 193 1.18 -16.72 -12.56
C MET A 193 1.48 -16.06 -13.91
N SER A 194 1.06 -16.68 -15.02
CA SER A 194 1.19 -16.10 -16.35
C SER A 194 0.37 -14.82 -16.55
N MET A 195 -0.69 -14.63 -15.76
CA MET A 195 -1.46 -13.39 -15.71
C MET A 195 -0.80 -12.31 -14.83
N GLY A 196 0.21 -12.70 -14.03
CA GLY A 196 0.94 -11.82 -13.13
C GLY A 196 0.62 -11.97 -11.64
N VAL A 197 -0.08 -13.04 -11.23
CA VAL A 197 -0.24 -13.40 -9.81
C VAL A 197 1.15 -13.70 -9.24
N TYR A 198 1.45 -13.07 -8.09
CA TYR A 198 2.76 -13.18 -7.44
C TYR A 198 2.87 -14.44 -6.56
N GLY A 199 1.80 -14.77 -5.85
CA GLY A 199 1.79 -15.87 -4.89
C GLY A 199 0.39 -16.35 -4.56
N PHE A 200 0.29 -17.29 -3.63
CA PHE A 200 -0.99 -17.95 -3.31
C PHE A 200 -1.24 -18.08 -1.82
N ARG A 201 -2.49 -17.96 -1.42
CA ARG A 201 -3.00 -18.61 -0.22
C ARG A 201 -3.48 -19.99 -0.61
N ILE A 202 -2.97 -21.04 0.02
CA ILE A 202 -3.45 -22.40 -0.21
C ILE A 202 -4.54 -22.71 0.80
N ASP A 203 -5.78 -22.70 0.34
CA ASP A 203 -6.94 -22.99 1.17
C ASP A 203 -6.94 -24.44 1.68
N ALA A 204 -7.40 -24.63 2.91
CA ALA A 204 -7.54 -25.95 3.55
C ALA A 204 -6.25 -26.80 3.45
N ALA A 205 -5.07 -26.20 3.48
CA ALA A 205 -3.78 -26.86 3.36
C ALA A 205 -3.60 -27.99 4.41
N LYS A 206 -4.21 -27.83 5.60
CA LYS A 206 -4.27 -28.86 6.63
C LYS A 206 -4.80 -30.22 6.13
N HIS A 207 -5.71 -30.19 5.16
CA HIS A 207 -6.38 -31.35 4.59
C HIS A 207 -5.66 -31.97 3.39
N MET A 208 -4.38 -31.65 3.22
CA MET A 208 -3.52 -32.18 2.15
C MET A 208 -2.16 -32.56 2.74
N PRO A 209 -1.55 -33.69 2.34
CA PRO A 209 -0.21 -34.02 2.79
C PRO A 209 0.81 -32.90 2.43
N PRO A 210 1.73 -32.53 3.35
CA PRO A 210 2.76 -31.53 3.08
C PRO A 210 3.60 -31.83 1.83
N GLU A 211 3.91 -33.12 1.59
CA GLU A 211 4.66 -33.59 0.44
C GLU A 211 3.90 -33.37 -0.88
N ALA A 212 2.59 -33.54 -0.86
CA ALA A 212 1.73 -33.30 -2.03
C ALA A 212 1.70 -31.80 -2.38
N ILE A 213 1.50 -30.93 -1.38
CA ILE A 213 1.57 -29.47 -1.58
C ILE A 213 2.94 -29.08 -2.11
N SER A 214 4.03 -29.60 -1.52
CA SER A 214 5.41 -29.35 -1.98
C SER A 214 5.60 -29.79 -3.43
N GLY A 215 5.09 -30.96 -3.82
CA GLY A 215 5.14 -31.48 -5.20
C GLY A 215 4.39 -30.59 -6.19
N ILE A 216 3.19 -30.11 -5.85
CA ILE A 216 2.38 -29.17 -6.65
C ILE A 216 3.13 -27.84 -6.84
N LEU A 217 3.60 -27.25 -5.73
CA LEU A 217 4.30 -25.97 -5.77
C LEU A 217 5.61 -26.06 -6.56
N ALA A 218 6.38 -27.15 -6.40
CA ALA A 218 7.59 -27.39 -7.18
C ALA A 218 7.29 -27.45 -8.68
N LYS A 219 6.25 -28.17 -9.09
CA LYS A 219 5.78 -28.21 -10.48
C LYS A 219 5.30 -26.85 -10.98
N ALA A 220 4.76 -26.01 -10.09
CA ALA A 220 4.34 -24.64 -10.44
C ALA A 220 5.52 -23.65 -10.51
N GLY A 221 6.72 -24.00 -10.04
CA GLY A 221 7.90 -23.12 -10.02
C GLY A 221 8.17 -22.48 -8.65
N ASN A 222 7.65 -23.07 -7.58
CA ASN A 222 7.78 -22.62 -6.18
C ASN A 222 7.35 -21.15 -5.94
N PRO A 223 6.14 -20.73 -6.34
CA PRO A 223 5.63 -19.40 -5.99
C PRO A 223 5.59 -19.22 -4.47
N LEU A 224 5.82 -17.99 -3.98
CA LEU A 224 5.61 -17.70 -2.57
C LEU A 224 4.16 -18.01 -2.20
N SER A 225 3.97 -18.85 -1.18
CA SER A 225 2.64 -19.27 -0.76
C SER A 225 2.50 -19.26 0.76
N TYR A 226 1.30 -18.98 1.25
CA TYR A 226 0.96 -19.18 2.65
C TYR A 226 -0.15 -20.21 2.80
N LEU A 227 0.05 -21.10 3.75
CA LEU A 227 -0.70 -22.34 3.89
C LEU A 227 -1.70 -22.22 5.01
N ASP A 228 -2.97 -22.39 4.67
CA ASP A 228 -4.07 -22.36 5.62
C ASP A 228 -4.11 -23.64 6.45
N VAL A 229 -3.42 -23.62 7.59
CA VAL A 229 -3.30 -24.76 8.52
C VAL A 229 -3.81 -24.36 9.91
N ARG A 230 -5.08 -24.57 10.15
CA ARG A 230 -5.67 -24.41 11.48
C ARG A 230 -5.45 -25.66 12.32
N GLY A 231 -4.59 -25.62 13.31
CA GLY A 231 -4.34 -26.71 14.25
C GLY A 231 -4.89 -26.43 15.64
N SER A 232 -5.40 -27.46 16.29
CA SER A 232 -5.81 -27.43 17.69
C SER A 232 -5.08 -28.51 18.49
N ALA A 233 -4.90 -28.30 19.79
CA ALA A 233 -4.23 -29.27 20.64
C ALA A 233 -4.95 -30.64 20.61
N GLY A 234 -4.18 -31.70 20.38
CA GLY A 234 -4.69 -33.09 20.30
C GLY A 234 -5.06 -33.53 18.87
N GLU A 235 -4.98 -32.69 17.87
CA GLU A 235 -5.15 -33.08 16.48
C GLU A 235 -3.87 -33.71 15.91
N ALA A 236 -4.05 -34.63 14.93
CA ALA A 236 -2.93 -35.38 14.34
C ALA A 236 -2.10 -34.56 13.34
N VAL A 237 -2.64 -33.44 12.83
CA VAL A 237 -2.00 -32.53 11.86
C VAL A 237 -1.98 -31.13 12.45
N LEU A 238 -0.78 -30.56 12.52
CA LEU A 238 -0.50 -29.25 13.12
C LEU A 238 0.25 -28.32 12.16
N ALA A 239 0.21 -27.03 12.43
CA ALA A 239 0.92 -26.00 11.63
C ALA A 239 2.44 -26.31 11.46
N GLY A 240 3.07 -26.85 12.50
CA GLY A 240 4.49 -27.25 12.46
C GLY A 240 4.84 -28.28 11.41
N ASP A 241 3.89 -29.11 10.97
CA ASP A 241 4.13 -30.15 9.96
C ASP A 241 4.40 -29.54 8.55
N TYR A 242 4.02 -28.27 8.33
CA TYR A 242 4.08 -27.60 7.02
C TYR A 242 5.21 -26.59 6.89
N THR A 243 5.99 -26.35 7.93
CA THR A 243 7.01 -25.29 7.97
C THR A 243 8.24 -25.56 7.10
N ASN A 244 8.42 -26.78 6.60
CA ASN A 244 9.57 -27.18 5.79
C ASN A 244 9.30 -27.15 4.27
N ILE A 245 8.14 -26.71 3.82
CA ILE A 245 7.83 -26.61 2.39
C ILE A 245 8.57 -25.37 1.82
N PRO A 246 9.35 -25.53 0.73
CA PRO A 246 10.12 -24.43 0.18
C PRO A 246 9.28 -23.22 -0.23
N ASN A 247 9.76 -22.02 0.10
CA ASN A 247 9.14 -20.72 -0.24
C ASN A 247 7.69 -20.58 0.24
N THR A 248 7.38 -21.19 1.40
CA THR A 248 6.07 -21.05 2.03
C THR A 248 6.18 -20.47 3.42
N VAL A 249 5.07 -19.94 3.91
CA VAL A 249 4.80 -19.62 5.31
C VAL A 249 3.48 -20.27 5.71
N VAL A 250 3.22 -20.40 7.00
CA VAL A 250 2.01 -21.03 7.53
C VAL A 250 1.19 -20.00 8.29
N THR A 251 -0.14 -20.08 8.17
CA THR A 251 -1.05 -19.18 8.88
C THR A 251 -0.97 -19.41 10.39
N GLU A 252 -0.71 -18.37 11.17
CA GLU A 252 -0.60 -18.44 12.63
C GLU A 252 -1.88 -17.98 13.32
N TYR A 253 -2.83 -18.88 13.42
CA TYR A 253 -4.15 -18.62 14.03
C TYR A 253 -4.11 -18.20 15.51
N SER A 254 -3.06 -18.63 16.24
CA SER A 254 -2.91 -18.27 17.65
C SER A 254 -2.60 -16.79 17.87
N TYR A 255 -2.13 -16.08 16.82
CA TYR A 255 -1.86 -14.64 16.89
C TYR A 255 -3.14 -13.84 17.18
N GLY A 256 -4.22 -14.09 16.43
CA GLY A 256 -5.53 -13.48 16.66
C GLY A 256 -6.09 -13.79 18.05
N SER A 257 -5.91 -15.02 18.51
CA SER A 257 -6.34 -15.46 19.86
C SER A 257 -5.54 -14.77 20.97
N ALA A 258 -4.22 -14.60 20.78
CA ALA A 258 -3.38 -13.86 21.72
C ALA A 258 -3.77 -12.38 21.76
N MET A 259 -4.06 -11.79 20.61
CA MET A 259 -4.52 -10.40 20.53
C MET A 259 -5.86 -10.23 21.25
N LYS A 260 -6.84 -11.09 21.02
CA LYS A 260 -8.12 -11.09 21.75
C LYS A 260 -7.92 -11.11 23.28
N SER A 261 -7.05 -11.98 23.74
CA SER A 261 -6.83 -12.18 25.18
C SER A 261 -6.11 -10.99 25.83
N ASN A 262 -5.36 -10.22 25.05
CA ASN A 262 -4.48 -9.18 25.59
C ASN A 262 -4.88 -7.75 25.18
N ILE A 263 -5.79 -7.49 24.24
CA ILE A 263 -6.05 -6.13 23.76
C ILE A 263 -6.55 -5.16 24.82
N ILE A 264 -7.19 -5.64 25.87
CA ILE A 264 -7.68 -4.81 27.00
C ILE A 264 -6.54 -4.50 27.98
N ASN A 265 -5.61 -5.45 28.15
CA ASN A 265 -4.40 -5.30 28.94
C ASN A 265 -3.21 -5.82 28.11
N PRO A 266 -2.63 -4.97 27.26
CA PRO A 266 -1.65 -5.41 26.28
C PRO A 266 -0.25 -5.68 26.83
N LYS A 267 -0.02 -5.57 28.14
CA LYS A 267 1.29 -5.74 28.78
C LYS A 267 2.05 -6.99 28.31
N GLY A 268 1.34 -8.11 28.14
CA GLY A 268 1.96 -9.34 27.64
C GLY A 268 2.41 -9.28 26.19
N LEU A 269 1.81 -8.44 25.35
CA LEU A 269 2.11 -8.39 23.92
C LEU A 269 3.56 -7.96 23.60
N VAL A 270 4.18 -7.16 24.49
CA VAL A 270 5.58 -6.76 24.30
C VAL A 270 6.59 -7.88 24.49
N ASP A 271 6.16 -9.03 25.00
CA ASP A 271 7.02 -10.22 25.18
C ASP A 271 6.89 -11.23 24.04
N MET A 272 6.07 -10.93 23.04
CA MET A 272 5.92 -11.76 21.84
C MET A 272 7.24 -12.00 21.13
N LYS A 273 7.59 -13.27 20.91
CA LYS A 273 8.82 -13.74 20.27
C LYS A 273 8.63 -15.15 19.72
N ASP A 274 9.63 -15.66 19.02
CA ASP A 274 9.67 -17.07 18.60
C ASP A 274 9.47 -18.02 19.76
N GLY A 275 8.78 -19.12 19.49
CA GLY A 275 8.37 -20.11 20.49
C GLY A 275 7.16 -19.71 21.33
N TRP A 276 6.56 -18.54 21.08
CA TRP A 276 5.31 -18.13 21.75
C TRP A 276 4.07 -18.66 21.02
N PHE A 277 4.22 -18.89 19.73
CA PHE A 277 3.18 -19.41 18.85
C PHE A 277 3.60 -20.76 18.24
N ASN A 278 2.74 -21.32 17.41
CA ASN A 278 2.98 -22.60 16.75
C ASN A 278 4.04 -22.52 15.66
N VAL A 279 4.19 -21.36 15.06
CA VAL A 279 5.13 -21.09 13.94
C VAL A 279 6.02 -19.92 14.32
N ASN A 280 7.31 -20.00 14.01
CA ASN A 280 8.24 -18.90 14.21
C ASN A 280 7.97 -17.77 13.20
N SER A 281 8.38 -16.54 13.55
CA SER A 281 8.06 -15.33 12.81
C SER A 281 8.43 -15.37 11.33
N ASP A 282 9.58 -15.90 10.97
CA ASP A 282 10.05 -15.99 9.58
C ASP A 282 9.30 -17.02 8.72
N GLY A 283 8.58 -17.94 9.36
CA GLY A 283 7.69 -18.94 8.75
C GLY A 283 6.21 -18.64 8.89
N ALA A 284 5.83 -17.50 9.47
CA ALA A 284 4.44 -17.19 9.80
C ALA A 284 3.79 -16.17 8.87
N GLU A 285 2.54 -16.42 8.51
CA GLU A 285 1.57 -15.40 8.12
C GLU A 285 0.69 -15.09 9.31
N THR A 286 0.55 -13.82 9.67
CA THR A 286 -0.20 -13.37 10.85
C THR A 286 -1.35 -12.45 10.49
N PHE A 287 -2.44 -12.58 11.23
CA PHE A 287 -3.65 -11.75 11.11
C PHE A 287 -4.37 -11.64 12.46
N ILE A 288 -5.27 -10.69 12.59
CA ILE A 288 -6.14 -10.55 13.78
C ILE A 288 -7.33 -11.47 13.65
N VAL A 289 -7.95 -11.52 12.49
CA VAL A 289 -9.11 -12.32 12.13
C VAL A 289 -9.12 -12.52 10.61
N ASN A 290 -9.67 -13.63 10.16
CA ASN A 290 -9.98 -13.86 8.75
C ASN A 290 -11.51 -14.00 8.54
N PHE A 291 -11.92 -14.23 7.30
CA PHE A 291 -13.33 -14.32 6.92
C PHE A 291 -14.09 -15.48 7.59
N ASP A 292 -13.42 -16.62 7.87
CA ASP A 292 -14.01 -17.74 8.58
C ASP A 292 -14.20 -17.45 10.07
N GLU A 293 -13.11 -16.98 10.72
CA GLU A 293 -13.08 -16.70 12.15
C GLU A 293 -14.00 -15.53 12.52
N GLU A 294 -14.12 -14.53 11.63
CA GLU A 294 -15.01 -13.38 11.83
C GLU A 294 -16.47 -13.79 11.97
N ARG A 295 -16.87 -14.86 11.25
CA ARG A 295 -18.23 -15.36 11.17
C ARG A 295 -18.48 -16.56 12.07
N ALA A 296 -17.44 -17.22 12.54
CA ALA A 296 -17.57 -18.40 13.38
C ALA A 296 -18.28 -18.06 14.69
N THR A 297 -19.40 -18.76 14.95
CA THR A 297 -20.18 -18.60 16.18
C THR A 297 -19.33 -19.00 17.38
N GLY A 298 -19.10 -18.07 18.30
CA GLY A 298 -18.34 -18.33 19.52
C GLY A 298 -16.82 -18.27 19.38
N SER A 299 -16.25 -17.95 18.21
CA SER A 299 -14.81 -17.68 18.05
C SER A 299 -14.37 -16.57 19.00
N GLY A 300 -15.25 -15.58 19.17
CA GLY A 300 -15.04 -14.42 20.03
C GLY A 300 -13.78 -13.63 19.68
N LEU A 301 -13.19 -13.82 18.48
CA LEU A 301 -12.08 -13.03 18.01
C LEU A 301 -12.48 -11.57 17.81
N ILE A 302 -11.50 -10.70 17.82
CA ILE A 302 -11.72 -9.27 17.63
C ILE A 302 -12.00 -9.02 16.15
N ASN A 303 -13.13 -8.40 15.86
CA ASN A 303 -13.51 -7.99 14.52
C ASN A 303 -14.05 -6.53 14.51
N TYR A 304 -14.48 -6.05 13.36
CA TYR A 304 -14.97 -4.67 13.17
C TYR A 304 -16.06 -4.24 14.16
N LYS A 305 -16.85 -5.17 14.72
CA LYS A 305 -17.90 -4.87 15.72
C LYS A 305 -17.33 -4.38 17.05
N LEU A 306 -16.02 -4.56 17.28
CA LEU A 306 -15.29 -4.14 18.48
C LEU A 306 -14.37 -2.93 18.23
N SER A 307 -14.54 -2.23 17.11
CA SER A 307 -13.79 -0.97 16.87
C SER A 307 -14.12 0.08 17.96
N PRO A 308 -13.15 0.88 18.39
CA PRO A 308 -11.80 1.09 17.81
C PRO A 308 -10.74 0.05 18.21
N ARG A 309 -11.00 -0.90 19.12
CA ARG A 309 -10.02 -1.92 19.54
C ARG A 309 -9.58 -2.83 18.40
N TYR A 310 -10.46 -3.11 17.43
CA TYR A 310 -10.09 -3.86 16.23
C TYR A 310 -9.05 -3.12 15.39
N SER A 311 -9.28 -1.85 15.10
CA SER A 311 -8.30 -1.02 14.38
C SER A 311 -6.97 -0.88 15.14
N LEU A 312 -7.04 -0.77 16.48
CA LEU A 312 -5.85 -0.75 17.33
C LEU A 312 -5.05 -2.06 17.23
N SER A 313 -5.75 -3.21 17.20
CA SER A 313 -5.12 -4.52 17.01
C SER A 313 -4.46 -4.66 15.64
N GLN A 314 -5.10 -4.16 14.59
CA GLN A 314 -4.55 -4.13 13.23
C GLN A 314 -3.31 -3.24 13.14
N SER A 315 -3.33 -2.06 13.78
CA SER A 315 -2.18 -1.17 13.85
C SER A 315 -0.98 -1.84 14.54
N PHE A 316 -1.23 -2.52 15.67
CA PHE A 316 -0.19 -3.27 16.36
C PHE A 316 0.35 -4.43 15.52
N LEU A 317 -0.53 -5.20 14.86
CA LEU A 317 -0.14 -6.26 13.93
C LEU A 317 0.87 -5.74 12.88
N VAL A 318 0.57 -4.59 12.29
CA VAL A 318 1.42 -3.98 11.26
C VAL A 318 2.74 -3.48 11.84
N ALA A 319 2.72 -2.88 13.02
CA ALA A 319 3.90 -2.26 13.64
C ALA A 319 4.86 -3.26 14.31
N TRP A 320 4.33 -4.33 14.92
CA TRP A 320 5.12 -5.34 15.63
C TRP A 320 5.78 -6.31 14.64
N PRO A 321 7.12 -6.57 14.75
CA PRO A 321 7.85 -7.37 13.77
C PRO A 321 7.69 -8.88 13.97
N TYR A 322 6.47 -9.40 13.97
CA TYR A 322 6.20 -10.82 14.02
C TYR A 322 5.34 -11.23 12.82
N GLY A 323 5.80 -12.21 12.05
CA GLY A 323 5.24 -12.68 10.81
C GLY A 323 5.95 -12.13 9.57
N LYS A 324 6.37 -13.05 8.69
CA LYS A 324 6.92 -12.72 7.36
C LYS A 324 5.85 -12.04 6.50
N ILE A 325 4.61 -12.51 6.60
CA ILE A 325 3.43 -11.85 6.02
C ILE A 325 2.53 -11.41 7.16
N ARG A 326 2.16 -10.14 7.17
CA ARG A 326 1.19 -9.55 8.11
C ARG A 326 -0.01 -9.08 7.32
N GLN A 327 -1.15 -9.73 7.55
CA GLN A 327 -2.35 -9.49 6.76
C GLN A 327 -3.35 -8.60 7.51
N VAL A 328 -3.66 -7.46 6.91
CA VAL A 328 -4.78 -6.60 7.31
C VAL A 328 -6.04 -7.11 6.64
N TYR A 329 -7.01 -7.53 7.43
CA TYR A 329 -8.29 -8.03 6.91
C TYR A 329 -9.32 -6.91 6.86
N SER A 330 -9.98 -6.77 5.72
CA SER A 330 -11.10 -5.85 5.49
C SER A 330 -12.27 -6.59 4.88
N GLY A 331 -13.31 -6.81 5.67
CA GLY A 331 -14.50 -7.54 5.26
C GLY A 331 -15.69 -6.63 4.94
N TYR A 332 -16.87 -7.08 5.34
CA TYR A 332 -18.10 -6.32 5.22
C TYR A 332 -19.03 -6.56 6.44
N LYS A 333 -19.97 -5.64 6.61
CA LYS A 333 -20.97 -5.74 7.69
C LYS A 333 -21.92 -6.89 7.41
N PHE A 334 -22.06 -7.79 8.36
CA PHE A 334 -22.98 -8.93 8.28
C PHE A 334 -23.79 -9.06 9.58
N SER A 335 -25.03 -9.53 9.46
CA SER A 335 -25.91 -9.92 10.57
C SER A 335 -26.04 -11.42 10.71
N GLU A 336 -25.90 -12.15 9.62
CA GLU A 336 -26.03 -13.60 9.51
C GLU A 336 -24.73 -14.20 8.94
N HIS A 337 -24.51 -15.49 9.17
CA HIS A 337 -23.27 -16.18 8.78
C HIS A 337 -23.06 -16.23 7.26
N ASP A 338 -24.10 -16.60 6.50
CA ASP A 338 -23.98 -17.01 5.10
C ASP A 338 -23.97 -15.90 4.04
N PRO A 339 -24.63 -14.75 4.23
CA PRO A 339 -24.72 -13.77 3.15
C PRO A 339 -23.38 -13.34 2.58
N ALA A 340 -23.30 -13.29 1.27
CA ALA A 340 -22.18 -12.73 0.53
C ALA A 340 -22.07 -11.21 0.70
N GLY A 341 -20.96 -10.65 0.26
CA GLY A 341 -20.69 -9.23 0.33
C GLY A 341 -21.65 -8.37 -0.49
N PRO A 342 -21.68 -7.06 -0.26
CA PRO A 342 -22.66 -6.16 -0.86
C PRO A 342 -22.52 -5.98 -2.39
N PHE A 343 -21.49 -6.52 -3.03
CA PHE A 343 -21.26 -6.45 -4.48
C PHE A 343 -21.69 -5.14 -5.13
N GLY A 344 -20.85 -4.14 -5.14
CA GLY A 344 -21.10 -2.85 -5.76
C GLY A 344 -19.81 -2.07 -5.90
N ASP A 345 -19.84 -1.03 -6.70
CA ASP A 345 -18.62 -0.24 -6.99
C ASP A 345 -18.28 0.78 -5.90
N ALA A 346 -19.11 0.90 -4.87
CA ALA A 346 -18.94 1.87 -3.81
C ALA A 346 -17.99 1.34 -2.71
N ARG A 347 -16.69 1.45 -2.94
CA ARG A 347 -15.65 1.09 -1.98
C ARG A 347 -15.83 1.85 -0.65
N CYS A 348 -15.71 1.12 0.45
CA CYS A 348 -15.80 1.68 1.82
C CYS A 348 -17.14 2.31 2.20
N THR A 349 -18.19 2.05 1.44
CA THR A 349 -19.58 2.44 1.68
C THR A 349 -20.50 1.22 1.51
N GLY A 350 -21.80 1.39 1.63
CA GLY A 350 -22.77 0.33 1.29
C GLY A 350 -22.64 -0.97 2.08
N GLY A 351 -21.97 -0.96 3.23
CA GLY A 351 -21.76 -2.16 4.06
C GLY A 351 -20.35 -2.73 4.05
N TRP A 352 -19.46 -2.25 3.20
CA TRP A 352 -18.04 -2.59 3.22
C TRP A 352 -17.35 -2.02 4.44
N ASN A 353 -16.45 -2.81 5.03
CA ASN A 353 -15.49 -2.37 6.03
C ASN A 353 -14.17 -2.05 5.35
N CYS A 354 -13.47 -1.02 5.82
CA CYS A 354 -12.20 -0.61 5.23
C CYS A 354 -11.17 -0.32 6.32
N GLU A 355 -10.86 -1.34 7.10
CA GLU A 355 -9.92 -1.25 8.20
C GLU A 355 -8.54 -0.81 7.75
N HIS A 356 -8.12 -1.25 6.55
CA HIS A 356 -6.86 -0.84 5.94
C HIS A 356 -6.78 0.67 5.61
N ARG A 357 -7.92 1.37 5.55
CA ARG A 357 -7.97 2.83 5.35
C ARG A 357 -8.08 3.63 6.66
N VAL A 358 -8.26 2.98 7.79
CA VAL A 358 -8.21 3.68 9.09
C VAL A 358 -6.80 4.24 9.27
N SER A 359 -6.66 5.55 9.50
CA SER A 359 -5.37 6.26 9.55
C SER A 359 -4.34 5.54 10.43
N MET A 360 -4.73 5.10 11.61
CA MET A 360 -3.89 4.36 12.54
C MET A 360 -3.36 3.04 11.96
N VAL A 361 -4.12 2.37 11.08
CA VAL A 361 -3.72 1.10 10.42
C VAL A 361 -2.87 1.41 9.19
N MET A 362 -3.36 2.29 8.33
CA MET A 362 -2.71 2.66 7.08
C MET A 362 -1.31 3.28 7.33
N ASN A 363 -1.21 4.20 8.28
CA ASN A 363 0.05 4.86 8.60
C ASN A 363 1.05 3.95 9.33
N ALA A 364 0.56 2.90 10.01
CA ALA A 364 1.43 1.87 10.57
C ALA A 364 2.24 1.13 9.47
N VAL A 365 1.75 1.09 8.22
CA VAL A 365 2.51 0.57 7.07
C VAL A 365 3.78 1.41 6.83
N GLY A 366 3.67 2.73 6.87
CA GLY A 366 4.83 3.64 6.79
C GLY A 366 5.84 3.38 7.91
N PHE A 367 5.35 3.23 9.16
CA PHE A 367 6.19 2.84 10.30
C PHE A 367 6.91 1.50 10.05
N ALA A 368 6.18 0.47 9.64
CA ALA A 368 6.74 -0.86 9.40
C ALA A 368 7.79 -0.83 8.27
N ARG A 369 7.57 -0.05 7.22
CA ARG A 369 8.53 0.13 6.12
C ARG A 369 9.80 0.83 6.57
N ALA A 370 9.67 1.94 7.30
CA ALA A 370 10.81 2.69 7.83
C ALA A 370 11.64 1.87 8.82
N THR A 371 11.01 0.92 9.50
CA THR A 371 11.65 0.05 10.50
C THR A 371 11.91 -1.37 10.02
N ARG A 372 11.73 -1.65 8.73
CA ARG A 372 11.96 -2.99 8.13
C ARG A 372 13.41 -3.43 8.38
N GLY A 373 13.57 -4.67 8.82
CA GLY A 373 14.87 -5.23 9.18
C GLY A 373 15.39 -4.86 10.58
N TYR A 374 14.69 -4.00 11.31
CA TYR A 374 15.04 -3.68 12.70
C TYR A 374 14.11 -4.43 13.66
N GLY A 375 14.69 -5.19 14.59
CA GLY A 375 13.95 -5.84 15.68
C GLY A 375 13.55 -4.85 16.78
N VAL A 376 12.79 -5.36 17.75
CA VAL A 376 12.45 -4.61 18.97
C VAL A 376 13.68 -4.49 19.85
N SER A 377 14.16 -3.26 20.09
CA SER A 377 15.35 -2.97 20.91
C SER A 377 15.00 -2.55 22.33
N TYR A 378 13.97 -1.73 22.50
CA TYR A 378 13.46 -1.29 23.80
C TYR A 378 11.94 -1.45 23.84
N LYS A 379 11.42 -1.80 25.00
CA LYS A 379 9.99 -2.02 25.19
C LYS A 379 9.59 -1.79 26.63
N GLY A 380 8.33 -1.47 26.86
CA GLY A 380 7.80 -1.29 28.19
C GLY A 380 6.28 -1.35 28.24
N ALA A 381 5.77 -1.35 29.47
CA ALA A 381 4.34 -1.29 29.74
C ALA A 381 4.09 -0.47 31.02
N SER A 382 2.91 0.15 31.10
CA SER A 382 2.43 0.80 32.32
C SER A 382 2.15 -0.22 33.43
N ASP A 383 2.13 0.24 34.68
CA ASP A 383 1.86 -0.62 35.84
C ASP A 383 0.49 -1.31 35.74
N ASP A 384 -0.53 -0.59 35.28
CA ASP A 384 -1.87 -1.11 35.05
C ASP A 384 -1.98 -1.98 33.78
N GLY A 385 -0.91 -2.05 32.99
CA GLY A 385 -0.78 -2.87 31.79
C GLY A 385 -1.56 -2.38 30.56
N LYS A 386 -2.19 -1.20 30.61
CA LYS A 386 -3.04 -0.68 29.52
C LYS A 386 -2.28 0.06 28.44
N VAL A 387 -1.08 0.54 28.77
CA VAL A 387 -0.20 1.24 27.83
C VAL A 387 1.04 0.41 27.60
N ILE A 388 1.39 0.18 26.35
CA ILE A 388 2.64 -0.48 25.95
C ILE A 388 3.36 0.38 24.94
N TRP A 389 4.69 0.25 24.91
CA TRP A 389 5.53 0.93 23.90
C TRP A 389 6.72 0.05 23.54
N PHE A 390 7.26 0.33 22.36
CA PHE A 390 8.49 -0.31 21.90
C PHE A 390 9.20 0.56 20.86
N THR A 391 10.51 0.30 20.72
CA THR A 391 11.37 0.92 19.72
C THR A 391 11.87 -0.16 18.76
N ARG A 392 11.91 0.12 17.48
CA ARG A 392 12.53 -0.73 16.45
C ARG A 392 13.87 -0.14 16.01
N GLY A 393 14.96 -0.71 16.52
CA GLY A 393 16.30 -0.11 16.39
C GLY A 393 16.36 1.29 17.00
N ASP A 394 16.89 2.23 16.22
CA ASP A 394 16.81 3.68 16.45
C ASP A 394 15.90 4.37 15.38
N LYS A 395 15.14 3.58 14.63
CA LYS A 395 14.38 4.00 13.45
C LYS A 395 12.93 4.31 13.73
N GLY A 396 12.34 3.73 14.76
CA GLY A 396 10.93 3.97 15.06
C GLY A 396 10.55 3.69 16.50
N PHE A 397 9.67 4.52 17.05
CA PHE A 397 9.04 4.35 18.35
C PHE A 397 7.52 4.28 18.17
N TYR A 398 6.92 3.29 18.79
CA TYR A 398 5.47 3.03 18.77
C TYR A 398 4.95 2.95 20.20
N VAL A 399 3.79 3.56 20.46
CA VAL A 399 3.08 3.47 21.73
C VAL A 399 1.61 3.20 21.51
N MET A 400 1.03 2.27 22.26
CA MET A 400 -0.37 1.88 22.23
C MET A 400 -1.02 2.15 23.58
N ASN A 401 -2.15 2.85 23.58
CA ASN A 401 -3.01 3.05 24.75
C ASN A 401 -4.34 2.30 24.56
N SER A 402 -4.52 1.19 25.25
CA SER A 402 -5.76 0.41 25.27
C SER A 402 -6.74 0.86 26.36
N GLY A 403 -6.39 1.85 27.16
CA GLY A 403 -7.23 2.43 28.21
C GLY A 403 -8.41 3.24 27.66
N ASP A 404 -9.27 3.69 28.57
CA ASP A 404 -10.48 4.46 28.25
C ASP A 404 -10.29 5.98 28.48
N GLN A 405 -9.06 6.41 28.71
CA GLN A 405 -8.69 7.83 28.88
C GLN A 405 -7.42 8.12 28.05
N PRO A 406 -7.33 9.33 27.46
CA PRO A 406 -6.10 9.76 26.80
C PRO A 406 -4.99 9.93 27.86
N ILE A 407 -3.77 9.73 27.41
CA ILE A 407 -2.57 9.93 28.24
C ILE A 407 -1.65 10.95 27.57
N LYS A 408 -0.88 11.65 28.39
CA LYS A 408 0.21 12.53 27.93
C LYS A 408 1.43 12.27 28.82
N TRP A 409 2.34 11.43 28.34
CA TRP A 409 3.48 10.97 29.11
C TRP A 409 4.81 11.25 28.42
N THR A 410 5.87 11.34 29.19
CA THR A 410 7.24 11.35 28.68
C THR A 410 7.75 9.92 28.58
N PHE A 411 8.04 9.49 27.36
CA PHE A 411 8.60 8.19 27.04
C PHE A 411 10.11 8.29 26.78
N ASP A 412 10.84 7.26 27.19
CA ASP A 412 12.21 7.01 26.74
C ASP A 412 12.11 6.32 25.36
N THR A 413 12.26 7.10 24.32
CA THR A 413 12.03 6.63 22.95
C THR A 413 13.25 5.98 22.33
N HIS A 414 14.44 6.24 22.89
CA HIS A 414 15.73 5.86 22.31
C HIS A 414 15.92 6.28 20.84
N MET A 415 15.11 7.22 20.38
CA MET A 415 15.24 7.83 19.06
C MET A 415 16.28 8.95 19.10
N PRO A 416 16.94 9.25 17.97
CA PRO A 416 17.83 10.41 17.86
C PRO A 416 17.10 11.72 18.21
N ASP A 417 17.83 12.68 18.78
CA ASP A 417 17.30 14.01 19.05
C ASP A 417 16.82 14.69 17.76
N GLY A 418 15.63 15.28 17.78
CA GLY A 418 15.04 15.91 16.62
C GLY A 418 13.57 16.25 16.78
N LYS A 419 13.00 16.81 15.72
CA LYS A 419 11.55 17.04 15.58
C LYS A 419 10.97 15.98 14.65
N TYR A 420 9.92 15.36 15.11
CA TYR A 420 9.22 14.27 14.43
C TYR A 420 7.74 14.61 14.28
N CYS A 421 7.12 14.04 13.25
CA CYS A 421 5.67 14.01 13.15
C CYS A 421 5.13 12.75 13.82
N GLU A 422 4.08 12.87 14.61
CA GLU A 422 3.27 11.74 14.99
C GLU A 422 2.51 11.27 13.75
N ILE A 423 2.62 10.00 13.39
CA ILE A 423 2.15 9.52 12.08
C ILE A 423 0.83 8.74 12.11
N LEU A 424 0.43 8.15 13.22
CA LEU A 424 -0.72 7.25 13.26
C LEU A 424 -2.07 7.98 13.36
N GLN A 425 -2.07 9.18 13.91
CA GLN A 425 -3.29 9.96 14.17
C GLN A 425 -3.51 11.10 13.16
N GLN A 426 -2.62 11.25 12.18
CA GLN A 426 -2.71 12.34 11.20
C GLN A 426 -3.36 11.89 9.89
N HIS A 427 -3.87 12.85 9.14
CA HIS A 427 -4.53 12.66 7.86
C HIS A 427 -3.77 13.25 6.67
N GLY A 428 -2.53 13.68 6.85
CA GLY A 428 -1.71 14.31 5.82
C GLY A 428 -0.26 14.57 6.22
N LYS A 429 0.43 15.40 5.47
CA LYS A 429 1.85 15.75 5.67
C LYS A 429 2.05 16.48 6.99
N CYS A 430 2.37 15.77 8.08
CA CYS A 430 2.77 16.36 9.36
C CYS A 430 1.81 17.44 9.90
N ASP A 431 0.52 17.27 9.71
CA ASP A 431 -0.54 18.15 10.21
C ASP A 431 -1.04 17.77 11.62
N GLY A 432 -0.57 16.62 12.13
CA GLY A 432 -0.87 16.12 13.45
C GLY A 432 0.05 16.67 14.55
N GLN A 433 0.25 15.86 15.60
CA GLN A 433 1.10 16.21 16.72
C GLN A 433 2.58 16.23 16.28
N GLN A 434 3.25 17.38 16.48
CA GLN A 434 4.71 17.46 16.38
C GLN A 434 5.36 17.05 17.71
N ILE A 435 6.29 16.13 17.64
CA ILE A 435 6.98 15.55 18.79
C ILE A 435 8.45 15.94 18.73
N THR A 436 8.96 16.53 19.84
CA THR A 436 10.40 16.80 19.99
C THR A 436 11.03 15.74 20.85
N VAL A 437 11.96 15.01 20.29
CA VAL A 437 12.86 14.11 21.04
C VAL A 437 14.07 14.91 21.49
N LYS A 438 14.36 14.86 22.79
CA LYS A 438 15.53 15.46 23.40
C LYS A 438 16.15 14.50 24.41
N ASN A 439 17.43 14.22 24.26
CA ASN A 439 18.16 13.20 25.03
C ASN A 439 17.45 11.83 24.99
N GLY A 440 16.95 11.46 23.81
CA GLY A 440 16.24 10.20 23.58
C GLY A 440 14.82 10.14 24.19
N LYS A 441 14.31 11.22 24.77
CA LYS A 441 12.99 11.28 25.43
C LYS A 441 12.03 12.21 24.71
N ALA A 442 10.74 11.87 24.74
CA ALA A 442 9.69 12.71 24.17
C ALA A 442 8.40 12.66 24.99
N GLU A 443 7.72 13.80 25.10
CA GLU A 443 6.36 13.87 25.61
C GLU A 443 5.38 13.60 24.46
N ILE A 444 4.56 12.55 24.59
CA ILE A 444 3.64 12.09 23.57
C ILE A 444 2.23 11.99 24.14
N MET A 445 1.26 12.58 23.39
CA MET A 445 -0.17 12.42 23.64
C MET A 445 -0.65 11.18 22.89
N VAL A 446 -1.34 10.27 23.58
CA VAL A 446 -1.98 9.09 22.96
C VAL A 446 -3.43 9.03 23.41
N TYR A 447 -4.35 9.11 22.46
CA TYR A 447 -5.78 9.05 22.76
C TYR A 447 -6.18 7.69 23.34
N ASP A 448 -7.37 7.61 23.91
CA ASP A 448 -7.94 6.34 24.37
C ASP A 448 -8.18 5.38 23.20
N LYS A 449 -7.92 4.09 23.42
CA LYS A 449 -8.03 3.02 22.40
C LYS A 449 -7.36 3.38 21.08
N SER A 450 -6.17 3.98 21.18
CA SER A 450 -5.42 4.51 20.04
C SER A 450 -3.92 4.21 20.19
N ALA A 451 -3.17 4.55 19.17
CA ALA A 451 -1.73 4.45 19.15
C ALA A 451 -1.10 5.73 18.58
N ALA A 452 0.17 5.95 18.90
CA ALA A 452 0.99 6.99 18.30
C ALA A 452 2.35 6.41 17.91
N ALA A 453 2.95 6.93 16.86
CA ALA A 453 4.28 6.53 16.43
C ALA A 453 5.06 7.67 15.80
N ILE A 454 6.38 7.59 15.97
CA ILE A 454 7.35 8.42 15.27
C ILE A 454 8.40 7.52 14.63
N CYS A 455 8.95 7.94 13.49
CA CYS A 455 9.99 7.17 12.82
C CYS A 455 10.89 8.04 11.96
N ILE A 456 12.00 7.45 11.52
CA ILE A 456 12.98 8.04 10.61
C ILE A 456 12.88 7.30 9.29
N ASP A 457 12.61 8.06 8.24
CA ASP A 457 12.78 7.63 6.87
C ASP A 457 14.06 8.29 6.31
N ASP A 458 14.92 7.52 5.67
CA ASP A 458 16.16 8.04 5.09
C ASP A 458 15.89 9.03 3.93
N SER A 459 14.68 8.98 3.35
CA SER A 459 14.23 9.90 2.31
C SER A 459 13.58 11.18 2.84
N ASN A 460 13.10 11.20 4.09
CA ASN A 460 12.38 12.34 4.64
C ASN A 460 12.54 12.43 6.17
N ARG A 461 13.64 13.03 6.61
CA ARG A 461 13.93 13.20 8.05
C ARG A 461 12.80 13.98 8.75
N GLY A 462 12.16 13.32 9.71
CA GLY A 462 11.09 13.90 10.52
C GLY A 462 9.67 13.50 10.11
N PHE A 463 9.52 12.76 9.01
CA PHE A 463 8.24 12.20 8.58
C PHE A 463 8.45 10.86 7.90
N CYS A 464 7.95 9.78 8.48
CA CYS A 464 8.00 8.46 7.86
C CYS A 464 6.62 7.94 7.44
N GLY A 465 5.64 8.80 7.41
CA GLY A 465 4.36 8.51 6.78
C GLY A 465 4.53 8.49 5.26
N VAL A 466 3.85 7.60 4.59
CA VAL A 466 3.59 7.76 3.17
C VAL A 466 2.66 8.97 3.05
N ASP A 467 2.85 9.82 2.05
CA ASP A 467 1.88 10.88 1.76
C ASP A 467 0.49 10.23 1.68
N LEU A 468 -0.33 10.48 2.69
CA LEU A 468 -1.72 10.05 2.66
C LEU A 468 -2.40 10.86 1.57
N VAL A 469 -2.39 10.29 0.40
CA VAL A 469 -3.16 10.84 -0.69
C VAL A 469 -4.60 10.48 -0.41
N PRO A 470 -5.48 11.48 -0.20
CA PRO A 470 -6.90 11.22 -0.21
C PRO A 470 -7.21 10.42 -1.48
N PRO A 471 -8.15 9.47 -1.43
CA PRO A 471 -8.51 8.73 -2.63
C PRO A 471 -8.82 9.73 -3.72
N VAL A 472 -7.97 9.75 -4.75
CA VAL A 472 -8.18 10.61 -5.91
C VAL A 472 -9.49 10.15 -6.53
N THR A 473 -10.49 11.00 -6.49
CA THR A 473 -11.74 10.70 -7.19
C THR A 473 -11.40 10.62 -8.67
N LYS A 474 -11.75 9.53 -9.34
CA LYS A 474 -11.48 9.32 -10.78
C LYS A 474 -12.18 10.35 -11.67
N GLU A 475 -13.06 11.14 -11.09
CA GLU A 475 -13.82 12.14 -11.80
C GLU A 475 -13.77 13.47 -11.08
N LEU A 476 -13.36 14.49 -11.82
CA LEU A 476 -13.44 15.89 -11.39
C LEU A 476 -14.17 16.67 -12.49
N TYR A 477 -15.02 17.57 -12.08
CA TYR A 477 -15.84 18.39 -12.98
C TYR A 477 -15.62 19.86 -12.68
N PHE A 478 -15.49 20.62 -13.73
CA PHE A 478 -15.54 22.09 -13.73
C PHE A 478 -16.99 22.55 -13.88
N THR A 479 -17.37 23.56 -13.12
CA THR A 479 -18.65 24.26 -13.29
C THR A 479 -18.46 25.74 -12.97
N GLY A 480 -18.85 26.63 -13.86
CA GLY A 480 -18.62 28.05 -13.70
C GLY A 480 -19.32 28.93 -14.74
N THR A 481 -19.08 30.25 -14.66
CA THR A 481 -19.67 31.22 -15.60
C THR A 481 -19.33 30.92 -17.05
N THR A 482 -18.13 30.42 -17.33
CA THR A 482 -17.63 30.10 -18.66
C THR A 482 -18.44 29.03 -19.37
N ASN A 483 -19.01 28.06 -18.63
CA ASN A 483 -19.85 27.00 -19.19
C ASN A 483 -21.31 27.06 -18.73
N ASN A 484 -21.77 28.26 -18.30
CA ASN A 484 -23.11 28.51 -17.79
C ASN A 484 -23.50 27.56 -16.62
N TRP A 485 -22.54 27.28 -15.73
CA TRP A 485 -22.69 26.38 -14.59
C TRP A 485 -23.06 24.93 -14.96
N ASN A 486 -22.84 24.51 -16.20
CA ASN A 486 -22.90 23.12 -16.59
C ASN A 486 -21.64 22.38 -16.10
N PHE A 487 -21.70 21.05 -16.01
CA PHE A 487 -20.59 20.23 -15.55
C PHE A 487 -19.73 19.75 -16.73
N THR A 488 -18.46 20.13 -16.74
CA THR A 488 -17.49 19.68 -17.75
C THR A 488 -16.43 18.82 -17.06
N LYS A 489 -16.27 17.59 -17.52
CA LYS A 489 -15.35 16.61 -16.94
C LYS A 489 -13.90 16.96 -17.28
N PHE A 490 -13.01 16.79 -16.32
CA PHE A 490 -11.57 16.87 -16.50
C PHE A 490 -11.00 15.57 -17.06
N ASP A 491 -9.90 15.67 -17.80
CA ASP A 491 -9.01 14.57 -18.10
C ASP A 491 -8.04 14.38 -16.93
N TYR A 492 -7.84 13.12 -16.49
CA TYR A 492 -6.94 12.79 -15.39
C TYR A 492 -5.63 12.16 -15.92
N ASP A 493 -4.50 12.77 -15.60
CA ASP A 493 -3.16 12.22 -15.84
C ASP A 493 -2.70 11.45 -14.60
N ALA A 494 -2.74 10.13 -14.66
CA ALA A 494 -2.40 9.26 -13.55
C ALA A 494 -0.90 9.24 -13.20
N GLU A 495 -0.02 9.57 -14.15
CA GLU A 495 1.43 9.64 -13.91
C GLU A 495 1.80 10.92 -13.15
N LYS A 496 1.20 12.03 -13.55
CA LYS A 496 1.43 13.34 -12.90
C LYS A 496 0.48 13.60 -11.75
N ARG A 497 -0.58 12.80 -11.61
CA ARG A 497 -1.63 12.92 -10.59
C ARG A 497 -2.34 14.27 -10.61
N VAL A 498 -2.60 14.78 -11.80
CA VAL A 498 -3.26 16.05 -12.02
C VAL A 498 -4.48 15.90 -12.94
N TYR A 499 -5.45 16.75 -12.74
CA TYR A 499 -6.59 16.92 -13.61
C TYR A 499 -6.34 18.07 -14.55
N THR A 500 -6.67 17.92 -15.83
CA THR A 500 -6.51 18.96 -16.84
C THR A 500 -7.81 19.20 -17.61
N LEU A 501 -8.10 20.45 -17.90
CA LEU A 501 -9.25 20.84 -18.70
C LEU A 501 -8.91 22.04 -19.58
N LYS A 502 -9.14 21.92 -20.88
CA LYS A 502 -9.02 23.05 -21.82
C LYS A 502 -10.29 23.90 -21.77
N LEU A 503 -10.13 25.19 -21.55
CA LEU A 503 -11.21 26.16 -21.42
C LEU A 503 -10.95 27.36 -22.33
N HIS A 504 -12.03 27.94 -22.85
CA HIS A 504 -11.99 29.27 -23.46
C HIS A 504 -12.62 30.27 -22.50
N LEU A 505 -11.81 31.10 -21.86
CA LEU A 505 -12.24 32.09 -20.89
C LEU A 505 -12.64 33.39 -21.58
N THR A 506 -13.87 33.84 -21.41
CA THR A 506 -14.38 35.07 -22.03
C THR A 506 -14.00 36.32 -21.25
N GLY A 507 -13.66 36.17 -19.97
CA GLY A 507 -13.49 37.27 -19.02
C GLY A 507 -14.82 37.88 -18.56
N GLU A 508 -15.95 37.30 -18.96
CA GLU A 508 -17.28 37.78 -18.61
C GLU A 508 -17.82 36.98 -17.43
N GLY A 509 -18.40 37.68 -16.45
CA GLY A 509 -19.13 37.07 -15.36
C GLY A 509 -20.60 36.86 -15.69
N ASP A 510 -21.42 36.71 -14.69
CA ASP A 510 -22.88 36.65 -14.77
C ASP A 510 -23.52 37.75 -13.90
N ALA A 511 -24.85 37.74 -13.77
CA ALA A 511 -25.58 38.71 -12.96
C ALA A 511 -25.17 38.75 -11.47
N ASN A 512 -24.46 37.70 -10.99
CA ASN A 512 -24.05 37.52 -9.61
C ASN A 512 -22.59 37.85 -9.35
N GLY A 513 -21.81 38.22 -10.37
CA GLY A 513 -20.42 38.61 -10.17
C GLY A 513 -19.47 38.33 -11.35
N PRO A 514 -18.15 38.47 -11.14
CA PRO A 514 -17.13 38.28 -12.16
C PRO A 514 -17.04 36.81 -12.61
N GLN A 515 -16.19 36.57 -13.64
CA GLN A 515 -15.89 35.23 -14.11
C GLN A 515 -15.34 34.37 -12.96
N ARG A 516 -15.97 33.20 -12.71
CA ARG A 516 -15.65 32.36 -11.56
C ARG A 516 -16.10 30.91 -11.79
N PHE A 517 -15.55 30.00 -11.00
CA PHE A 517 -15.88 28.57 -11.08
C PHE A 517 -15.79 27.86 -9.72
N LYS A 518 -16.30 26.64 -9.69
CA LYS A 518 -16.09 25.62 -8.66
C LYS A 518 -15.72 24.31 -9.31
N LEU A 519 -15.21 23.40 -8.48
CA LEU A 519 -14.90 22.04 -8.89
C LEU A 519 -15.79 21.08 -8.11
N THR A 520 -16.23 19.98 -8.73
CA THR A 520 -17.03 18.95 -8.03
C THR A 520 -16.55 17.55 -8.39
N THR A 521 -16.81 16.57 -7.53
CA THR A 521 -16.44 15.17 -7.78
C THR A 521 -17.51 14.37 -8.51
N SER A 522 -18.61 15.01 -8.90
CA SER A 522 -19.68 14.43 -9.71
C SER A 522 -20.43 15.52 -10.48
N PRO A 523 -21.15 15.18 -11.56
CA PRO A 523 -21.88 16.17 -12.36
C PRO A 523 -23.18 16.62 -11.66
N ASP A 524 -23.11 16.94 -10.38
CA ASP A 524 -24.19 17.49 -9.57
C ASP A 524 -23.64 18.32 -8.39
N TRP A 525 -24.53 18.95 -7.62
CA TRP A 525 -24.19 19.77 -6.46
C TRP A 525 -24.31 19.01 -5.12
N LYS A 526 -24.41 17.68 -5.14
CA LYS A 526 -24.69 16.85 -3.96
C LYS A 526 -23.47 16.15 -3.39
N HIS A 527 -22.34 16.23 -4.10
CA HIS A 527 -21.08 15.61 -3.72
C HIS A 527 -20.03 16.65 -3.34
N THR A 528 -18.80 16.22 -3.13
CA THR A 528 -17.71 17.12 -2.69
C THR A 528 -17.52 18.27 -3.67
N ILE A 529 -17.58 19.50 -3.17
CA ILE A 529 -17.38 20.73 -3.91
C ILE A 529 -16.13 21.42 -3.39
N TYR A 530 -15.34 21.95 -4.31
CA TYR A 530 -14.13 22.70 -4.00
C TYR A 530 -14.29 24.15 -4.47
N GLY A 531 -13.80 25.08 -3.66
CA GLY A 531 -13.76 26.50 -3.96
C GLY A 531 -12.39 27.12 -3.70
N ASP A 532 -12.35 28.44 -3.57
CA ASP A 532 -11.13 29.20 -3.37
C ASP A 532 -10.68 29.18 -1.89
N ALA A 533 -9.38 28.91 -1.68
CA ALA A 533 -8.72 29.04 -0.37
C ALA A 533 -7.65 30.15 -0.36
N THR A 534 -7.63 31.02 -1.40
CA THR A 534 -6.60 32.05 -1.67
C THR A 534 -5.25 31.46 -2.15
N ASP A 535 -4.41 32.25 -2.83
CA ASP A 535 -3.08 31.88 -3.30
C ASP A 535 -3.04 30.63 -4.19
N PHE A 536 -3.99 30.48 -5.12
CA PHE A 536 -4.10 29.31 -6.02
C PHE A 536 -4.34 27.99 -5.30
N LYS A 537 -4.85 28.03 -4.07
CA LYS A 537 -5.24 26.83 -3.30
C LYS A 537 -6.73 26.57 -3.44
N ILE A 538 -7.12 25.31 -3.33
CA ILE A 538 -8.51 24.88 -3.27
C ILE A 538 -8.89 24.52 -1.83
N CYS A 539 -10.09 24.86 -1.41
CA CYS A 539 -10.64 24.47 -0.12
C CYS A 539 -11.78 23.46 -0.26
N LEU A 540 -12.00 22.69 0.77
CA LEU A 540 -12.84 21.48 0.83
C LEU A 540 -13.99 21.71 1.83
N ASP A 541 -14.85 22.69 1.60
CA ASP A 541 -16.02 22.91 2.48
C ASP A 541 -17.12 23.66 1.72
N GLU A 542 -18.19 22.94 1.38
CA GLU A 542 -19.33 23.45 0.59
C GLU A 542 -19.98 24.73 1.15
N VAL A 543 -19.91 24.95 2.44
CA VAL A 543 -20.63 26.05 3.11
C VAL A 543 -19.76 27.29 3.27
N LYS A 544 -18.44 27.17 3.17
CA LYS A 544 -17.47 28.22 3.53
C LYS A 544 -16.50 28.61 2.43
N CYS A 545 -16.34 27.77 1.39
CA CYS A 545 -15.45 28.08 0.29
C CYS A 545 -16.08 29.03 -0.72
N PRO A 546 -15.53 30.24 -0.93
CA PRO A 546 -15.97 31.12 -2.01
C PRO A 546 -15.73 30.47 -3.39
N ASP A 547 -16.34 31.05 -4.42
CA ASP A 547 -16.03 30.69 -5.79
C ASP A 547 -14.60 31.10 -6.15
N ILE A 548 -13.93 30.30 -6.97
CA ILE A 548 -12.61 30.67 -7.50
C ILE A 548 -12.83 31.72 -8.60
N VAL A 549 -12.38 32.96 -8.34
CA VAL A 549 -12.52 34.10 -9.26
C VAL A 549 -11.30 34.19 -10.16
N ILE A 550 -11.51 34.32 -11.47
CA ILE A 550 -10.45 34.40 -12.49
C ILE A 550 -10.64 35.62 -13.39
N SER A 551 -9.55 36.31 -13.67
CA SER A 551 -9.52 37.50 -14.54
C SER A 551 -8.98 37.23 -15.94
N GLU A 552 -8.41 36.06 -16.15
CA GLU A 552 -7.79 35.63 -17.42
C GLU A 552 -8.82 35.51 -18.53
N LYS A 553 -8.35 35.67 -19.79
CA LYS A 553 -9.14 35.57 -21.03
C LYS A 553 -8.40 34.75 -22.06
N GLY A 554 -9.15 34.12 -22.95
CA GLY A 554 -8.59 33.32 -24.06
C GLY A 554 -8.56 31.83 -23.76
N ASP A 555 -7.83 31.10 -24.60
CA ASP A 555 -7.67 29.66 -24.45
C ASP A 555 -6.67 29.35 -23.35
N VAL A 556 -7.08 28.54 -22.38
CA VAL A 556 -6.26 28.14 -21.22
C VAL A 556 -6.40 26.66 -20.93
N VAL A 557 -5.40 26.10 -20.29
CA VAL A 557 -5.46 24.78 -19.63
C VAL A 557 -5.56 25.00 -18.14
N LEU A 558 -6.69 24.63 -17.55
CA LEU A 558 -6.85 24.55 -16.11
C LEU A 558 -6.27 23.22 -15.62
N THR A 559 -5.24 23.29 -14.79
CA THR A 559 -4.62 22.14 -14.13
C THR A 559 -4.97 22.18 -12.64
N VAL A 560 -5.41 21.06 -12.09
CA VAL A 560 -5.80 20.90 -10.68
C VAL A 560 -5.04 19.72 -10.10
N SER A 561 -4.34 19.94 -8.98
CA SER A 561 -3.78 18.90 -8.11
C SER A 561 -4.61 18.85 -6.83
N LEU A 562 -5.39 17.79 -6.65
CA LEU A 562 -6.12 17.58 -5.40
C LEU A 562 -5.18 17.15 -4.27
N ASP A 563 -4.04 16.57 -4.62
CA ASP A 563 -3.01 16.14 -3.67
C ASP A 563 -2.34 17.33 -2.98
N ASP A 564 -2.05 18.37 -3.75
CA ASP A 564 -1.40 19.58 -3.24
C ASP A 564 -2.42 20.65 -2.86
N ASN A 565 -3.71 20.42 -3.12
CA ASN A 565 -4.77 21.43 -3.01
C ASN A 565 -4.48 22.69 -3.82
N LEU A 566 -3.94 22.52 -5.02
CA LEU A 566 -3.54 23.62 -5.90
C LEU A 566 -4.29 23.57 -7.23
N TRP A 567 -4.49 24.75 -7.80
CA TRP A 567 -4.91 24.91 -9.18
C TRP A 567 -4.05 25.95 -9.91
N LYS A 568 -3.93 25.84 -11.21
CA LYS A 568 -3.25 26.81 -12.07
C LYS A 568 -3.93 26.90 -13.43
N LEU A 569 -3.73 28.06 -14.09
CA LEU A 569 -4.11 28.28 -15.48
C LEU A 569 -2.84 28.47 -16.32
N ASP A 570 -2.77 27.73 -17.41
CA ASP A 570 -1.72 27.85 -18.41
C ASP A 570 -2.35 28.27 -19.75
N ASN A 571 -1.72 29.15 -20.53
CA ASN A 571 -2.29 29.73 -21.76
C ASN A 571 -2.28 28.75 -22.95
N GLY A 572 -2.60 27.47 -22.76
CA GLY A 572 -2.85 26.50 -23.82
C GLY A 572 -1.64 25.97 -24.59
N ASP A 573 -0.49 26.58 -24.44
CA ASP A 573 0.77 26.02 -24.88
C ASP A 573 1.23 24.98 -23.84
N GLU A 574 1.80 23.86 -24.29
CA GLU A 574 2.24 22.68 -23.48
C GLU A 574 2.61 23.02 -22.01
N PRO A 575 2.45 22.14 -21.01
CA PRO A 575 2.62 22.46 -19.60
C PRO A 575 3.96 23.14 -19.35
N GLY A 576 3.91 24.47 -19.30
CA GLY A 576 5.06 25.33 -19.17
C GLY A 576 5.71 25.13 -17.82
N CYS A 577 6.97 24.76 -17.86
CA CYS A 577 7.86 24.82 -16.73
C CYS A 577 7.87 26.24 -16.16
N ASN A 578 7.62 26.38 -14.86
CA ASN A 578 7.88 27.63 -14.16
C ASN A 578 9.38 27.86 -14.03
N PRO A 579 9.92 29.02 -14.48
CA PRO A 579 11.30 29.31 -14.21
C PRO A 579 11.56 29.34 -12.70
N SER A 580 12.61 28.68 -12.28
CA SER A 580 13.03 28.64 -10.86
C SER A 580 13.51 30.01 -10.32
N VAL A 581 13.52 31.02 -11.18
CA VAL A 581 13.89 32.42 -10.89
C VAL A 581 13.02 33.35 -11.73
N ASP A 582 12.63 34.49 -11.17
CA ASP A 582 11.73 35.45 -11.83
C ASP A 582 12.33 36.14 -13.07
N ALA A 583 13.64 36.28 -13.13
CA ALA A 583 14.34 36.85 -14.25
C ALA A 583 15.80 36.38 -14.32
N LEU A 584 16.33 36.25 -15.55
CA LEU A 584 17.75 36.08 -15.77
C LEU A 584 18.25 37.16 -16.75
N TYR A 585 19.49 37.56 -16.55
CA TYR A 585 20.20 38.56 -17.37
C TYR A 585 21.52 37.97 -17.84
N PHE A 586 21.79 38.15 -19.10
CA PHE A 586 23.06 37.82 -19.73
C PHE A 586 24.00 39.01 -19.66
N ALA A 587 25.27 38.81 -19.32
CA ALA A 587 26.33 39.79 -19.44
C ALA A 587 27.62 39.09 -19.89
N GLY A 588 28.22 39.58 -20.96
CA GLY A 588 29.41 38.96 -21.52
C GLY A 588 30.19 39.91 -22.44
N THR A 589 31.26 39.40 -23.01
CA THR A 589 32.13 40.15 -23.94
C THR A 589 31.37 40.65 -25.16
N THR A 590 30.36 39.92 -25.64
CA THR A 590 29.53 40.26 -26.78
C THR A 590 28.70 41.53 -26.59
N ASN A 591 28.28 41.82 -25.36
CA ASN A 591 27.50 43.02 -25.04
C ASN A 591 28.22 43.96 -24.07
N SER A 592 29.55 43.89 -24.05
CA SER A 592 30.42 44.73 -23.21
C SER A 592 30.04 44.67 -21.72
N TRP A 593 29.62 43.47 -21.27
CA TRP A 593 29.23 43.18 -19.90
C TRP A 593 28.00 43.96 -19.42
N THR A 594 27.18 44.45 -20.35
CA THR A 594 25.86 45.03 -20.03
C THR A 594 24.88 43.93 -19.71
N HIS A 595 24.05 44.11 -18.69
CA HIS A 595 23.04 43.11 -18.29
C HIS A 595 21.84 43.19 -19.24
N GLU A 596 21.72 42.22 -20.12
CA GLU A 596 20.65 42.10 -21.09
C GLU A 596 19.62 41.07 -20.59
N PRO A 597 18.31 41.42 -20.51
CA PRO A 597 17.29 40.48 -20.01
C PRO A 597 17.16 39.29 -20.97
N MET A 598 17.13 38.11 -20.42
CA MET A 598 16.83 36.85 -21.13
C MET A 598 15.33 36.63 -21.16
N SER A 599 14.82 36.10 -22.26
CA SER A 599 13.44 35.64 -22.39
C SER A 599 13.32 34.18 -21.94
N PHE A 600 12.27 33.86 -21.20
CA PHE A 600 11.99 32.48 -20.85
C PHE A 600 11.07 31.85 -21.90
N ASP A 601 11.53 30.77 -22.49
CA ASP A 601 10.77 29.99 -23.45
C ASP A 601 10.00 28.87 -22.68
N TYR A 602 8.74 29.07 -22.51
CA TYR A 602 7.83 28.14 -21.79
C TYR A 602 7.64 26.81 -22.52
N GLN A 603 7.90 26.73 -23.83
CA GLN A 603 7.80 25.47 -24.59
C GLN A 603 9.01 24.56 -24.34
N SER A 604 10.21 25.10 -24.29
CA SER A 604 11.43 24.32 -24.10
C SER A 604 11.96 24.33 -22.67
N CYS A 605 11.31 25.04 -21.75
CA CYS A 605 11.75 25.23 -20.36
C CYS A 605 13.12 25.86 -20.23
N LYS A 606 13.46 26.79 -21.13
CA LYS A 606 14.81 27.36 -21.18
C LYS A 606 14.77 28.89 -21.24
N TRP A 607 15.70 29.49 -20.54
CA TRP A 607 16.02 30.90 -20.75
C TRP A 607 16.82 31.07 -22.04
N LYS A 608 16.45 32.03 -22.85
CA LYS A 608 17.05 32.33 -24.17
C LYS A 608 17.47 33.78 -24.26
N VAL A 609 18.54 33.99 -24.93
CA VAL A 609 19.00 35.31 -25.39
C VAL A 609 19.62 35.16 -26.79
N ASP A 610 19.26 36.01 -27.70
CA ASP A 610 19.84 36.00 -29.05
C ASP A 610 21.16 36.79 -29.06
N LEU A 611 22.25 36.13 -29.40
CA LEU A 611 23.59 36.69 -29.36
C LEU A 611 24.21 36.65 -30.75
N ASN A 612 24.85 37.73 -31.12
CA ASN A 612 25.75 37.76 -32.29
C ASN A 612 27.18 37.48 -31.81
N LEU A 613 27.61 36.23 -31.92
CA LEU A 613 28.98 35.84 -31.54
C LEU A 613 29.97 36.16 -32.63
N THR A 614 30.85 37.14 -32.38
CA THR A 614 31.89 37.57 -33.36
C THR A 614 33.17 36.75 -33.28
N GLY A 615 33.33 35.97 -32.20
CA GLY A 615 34.57 35.24 -31.89
C GLY A 615 35.61 36.10 -31.17
N ASP A 616 35.38 37.41 -31.06
CA ASP A 616 36.31 38.33 -30.42
C ASP A 616 36.10 38.36 -28.90
N GLY A 617 37.17 38.20 -28.17
CA GLY A 617 37.18 38.38 -26.72
C GLY A 617 37.43 39.84 -26.31
N ASP A 618 37.75 40.06 -25.06
CA ASP A 618 38.25 41.33 -24.53
C ASP A 618 39.74 41.22 -24.15
N ASN A 619 40.29 42.28 -23.54
CA ASN A 619 41.68 42.31 -23.10
C ASN A 619 42.08 41.23 -22.11
N ASN A 620 41.12 40.47 -21.58
CA ASN A 620 41.32 39.40 -20.59
C ASN A 620 41.12 37.99 -21.17
N GLY A 621 40.91 37.82 -22.46
CA GLY A 621 40.84 36.51 -23.13
C GLY A 621 39.73 36.36 -24.17
N SER A 622 39.38 35.11 -24.45
CA SER A 622 38.35 34.70 -25.41
C SER A 622 36.95 35.20 -25.05
N GLN A 623 36.02 35.06 -25.97
CA GLN A 623 34.61 35.34 -25.73
C GLN A 623 34.11 34.56 -24.52
N ARG A 624 33.47 35.25 -23.58
CA ARG A 624 32.96 34.65 -22.32
C ARG A 624 31.76 35.41 -21.78
N PHE A 625 30.97 34.78 -20.93
CA PHE A 625 29.80 35.39 -20.31
C PHE A 625 29.50 34.84 -18.90
N LYS A 626 28.57 35.50 -18.22
CA LYS A 626 27.89 35.08 -17.00
C LYS A 626 26.39 35.36 -17.11
N VAL A 627 25.60 34.69 -16.28
CA VAL A 627 24.17 34.93 -16.16
C VAL A 627 23.87 35.36 -14.73
N THR A 628 23.00 36.35 -14.55
CA THR A 628 22.64 36.88 -13.22
C THR A 628 21.14 36.91 -13.01
N THR A 629 20.67 36.90 -11.75
CA THR A 629 19.25 37.02 -11.41
C THR A 629 18.79 38.46 -11.21
N ALA A 630 19.65 39.44 -11.43
CA ALA A 630 19.33 40.86 -11.32
C ALA A 630 20.00 41.63 -12.46
N PRO A 631 19.50 42.82 -12.91
CA PRO A 631 20.09 43.65 -13.95
C PRO A 631 21.40 44.34 -13.50
N ASN A 632 22.16 43.68 -12.65
CA ASN A 632 23.46 44.10 -12.12
C ASN A 632 24.16 42.91 -11.45
N TRP A 633 25.36 43.15 -10.93
CA TRP A 633 26.15 42.10 -10.23
C TRP A 633 25.74 41.80 -8.79
N ASN A 634 24.68 42.42 -8.26
CA ASN A 634 24.20 42.21 -6.90
C ASN A 634 23.27 40.98 -6.77
N GLY A 635 22.81 40.44 -7.91
CA GLY A 635 22.03 39.21 -7.96
C GLY A 635 22.90 37.97 -7.82
N LYS A 636 22.24 36.80 -7.80
CA LYS A 636 22.94 35.52 -7.86
C LYS A 636 23.59 35.36 -9.23
N VAL A 637 24.88 35.08 -9.26
CA VAL A 637 25.65 34.96 -10.48
C VAL A 637 25.94 33.50 -10.81
N TYR A 638 25.71 33.13 -12.04
CA TYR A 638 25.98 31.79 -12.57
C TYR A 638 27.14 31.89 -13.62
N GLY A 639 28.07 30.95 -13.52
CA GLY A 639 29.15 30.76 -14.44
C GLY A 639 29.38 29.26 -14.70
N THR A 640 30.55 28.88 -15.21
CA THR A 640 30.86 27.48 -15.51
C THR A 640 31.48 26.76 -14.32
N ALA A 641 31.07 25.51 -14.13
CA ALA A 641 31.70 24.53 -13.24
C ALA A 641 32.61 23.55 -14.01
N GLY A 642 32.84 23.82 -15.32
CA GLY A 642 33.54 22.93 -16.25
C GLY A 642 32.59 22.06 -17.09
N GLY A 643 32.83 21.94 -18.37
CA GLY A 643 31.91 21.37 -19.35
C GLY A 643 30.62 22.18 -19.45
N ASN A 644 29.50 21.59 -19.84
CA ASN A 644 28.21 22.27 -20.00
C ASN A 644 27.41 22.42 -18.70
N LYS A 645 28.08 22.52 -17.53
CA LYS A 645 27.42 22.62 -16.23
C LYS A 645 27.54 24.04 -15.68
N LEU A 646 26.42 24.59 -15.22
CA LEU A 646 26.40 25.87 -14.52
C LEU A 646 26.72 25.69 -13.03
N CYS A 647 27.41 26.65 -12.45
CA CYS A 647 27.60 26.76 -11.01
C CYS A 647 27.04 28.08 -10.48
N SER A 648 26.65 28.11 -9.20
CA SER A 648 25.97 29.26 -8.60
C SER A 648 26.71 29.91 -7.42
N ASN A 649 28.06 29.84 -7.40
CA ASN A 649 28.86 30.43 -6.34
C ASN A 649 29.82 31.44 -6.92
N GLN A 650 29.65 32.72 -6.56
CA GLN A 650 30.47 33.84 -7.06
C GLN A 650 31.99 33.65 -6.88
N ALA A 651 32.43 32.93 -5.86
CA ALA A 651 33.85 32.78 -5.55
C ALA A 651 34.58 31.74 -6.42
N ASN A 652 33.86 30.77 -7.00
CA ASN A 652 34.44 29.60 -7.67
C ASN A 652 33.87 29.30 -9.07
N CYS A 653 32.99 30.13 -9.59
CA CYS A 653 32.45 29.99 -10.96
C CYS A 653 33.31 30.73 -11.96
N GLY A 654 33.96 30.03 -12.89
CA GLY A 654 34.60 30.63 -14.06
C GLY A 654 33.59 31.28 -14.99
N ASP A 655 34.08 32.11 -15.91
CA ASP A 655 33.28 32.58 -17.04
C ASP A 655 33.01 31.42 -18.00
N VAL A 656 31.84 31.40 -18.64
CA VAL A 656 31.45 30.37 -19.62
C VAL A 656 32.06 30.68 -20.97
#